data_deb38ee19710a9696cded95b6258492c
#
_entry.id   deb38ee19710a9696cded95b6258492c
#
_cell.length_a   1.000
_cell.length_b   1.000
_cell.length_c   1.000
_cell.angle_alpha   90.00
_cell.angle_beta   90.00
_cell.angle_gamma   90.00
#
_symmetry.space_group_name_H-M   'P 1'
#
loop_
_entity.id
_entity.type
_entity.pdbx_description
1 polymer ?
#
loop_
_entity_poly.entity_id
_entity_poly.type
_entity_poly.pdbx_seq_one_letter_code
_entity_poly.pdbx_strand_id
1 'polypeptide(L)'
;MKKDKVTMFAEESYNDLDDNIGIVMPILTDCDVDEDFTEGMEKVGEELPILPLRNMVLFPGVAMPVMIGRPKSMRLIKEAAHKKSLIGVVCQKDMNTEDPKIEDLYATGVVADIVRVLEMPDGTTTVILQGKKRFQLEELSAYDPYLIGKIKLLEDVMPDKSDREFEALVSTIKDLTIKMLGAASEPPRDLIFSIKNNKNILYLINFSCCNVPNGSSEKQDLLLIGNLKDRAYRLLFILNREYQLVELKTSIQMKTHEDINQQQKEYFLQQQIKTIQEELGGNINELEIRELREKAAKRKWSSAVAETFEKEVRKLERLHPQSPDFSIQTQYVQAIVNLPWNEYSKDNFNLAHAQKVLDRDHYGLEKVKERIIEHLAVLKLKGDMKSPIICLYGPPGVGKTSLGKSVAEALHRKYVRVSLGGLHDEAEIRGHRRTYIGAMSGRIIQNLQKAGTSNPVFILDEIDKVTNDFKGDPASALLEVLDPEQNNAFHDNYLDIDYDLSKVMFIATANNLNTISQPLLDRMELIEVSGYIMEEKVEIAARHLVPKQLEIHGLSKGKVKFPKKTLQAIIESYTRESGVRELDKKIAKIMRKLARKLASSEELPAQIRPEDLHDYLGAVEYTRDKYQGNNYAGVVTGLAWTAVGGEILFVESSLSKGKGSKLTLTGNLGDVMKESAMLALEYIHSHAGLFGIDEGMFENWNVHIHVPEGAIPKDGPSAGITMVTSLVSAFTQRKVRSNLAMTGEITLRGKVLPVGGIKEKILAAKRAGIKELILCQENKKDIEEIKPDYLKGLAFHYVDDIRQVVDLALLKEKVANPLF
;
A
#
# COMPACT_ATOMS: atom_id res chain seq x y z
N MET A 1 -31.63 27.61 59.95
CA MET A 1 -30.23 27.80 59.55
C MET A 1 -29.90 26.86 58.37
N LYS A 2 -30.62 26.97 57.25
CA LYS A 2 -30.33 26.16 56.05
C LYS A 2 -30.46 26.98 54.74
N LYS A 3 -30.38 28.30 54.79
CA LYS A 3 -30.57 29.20 53.63
C LYS A 3 -29.32 29.89 53.08
N ASP A 4 -28.16 29.76 53.68
CA ASP A 4 -27.00 30.61 53.35
C ASP A 4 -25.84 29.95 52.59
N LYS A 5 -25.97 28.67 52.20
CA LYS A 5 -24.87 28.01 51.43
C LYS A 5 -24.97 28.10 49.91
N VAL A 6 -26.07 28.62 49.38
CA VAL A 6 -26.28 28.75 47.90
C VAL A 6 -25.66 30.05 47.34
N THR A 7 -25.29 30.99 48.20
CA THR A 7 -24.92 32.37 47.80
C THR A 7 -23.43 32.53 47.41
N MET A 8 -22.57 31.55 47.68
CA MET A 8 -21.10 31.73 47.55
C MET A 8 -20.51 31.27 46.19
N PHE A 9 -21.26 30.56 45.37
CA PHE A 9 -20.76 30.01 44.13
C PHE A 9 -21.16 30.77 42.82
N ALA A 10 -21.97 31.81 42.96
CA ALA A 10 -22.47 32.53 41.77
C ALA A 10 -21.62 33.76 41.36
N GLU A 11 -20.72 34.21 42.17
CA GLU A 11 -19.97 35.46 41.89
C GLU A 11 -18.57 35.25 41.31
N GLU A 12 -17.94 34.08 41.44
CA GLU A 12 -16.54 33.86 40.95
C GLU A 12 -16.39 33.25 39.56
N SER A 13 -17.47 32.75 38.92
CA SER A 13 -17.31 31.95 37.67
C SER A 13 -17.74 32.63 36.38
N TYR A 14 -17.88 33.95 36.34
CA TYR A 14 -18.44 34.63 35.15
C TYR A 14 -17.46 35.41 34.30
N ASN A 15 -16.18 35.51 34.62
CA ASN A 15 -15.24 36.39 33.95
C ASN A 15 -14.21 35.73 32.99
N ASP A 16 -14.13 34.38 32.89
CA ASP A 16 -13.23 33.75 31.93
C ASP A 16 -13.89 32.52 31.26
N LEU A 17 -14.81 32.79 30.34
CA LEU A 17 -15.32 31.75 29.42
C LEU A 17 -14.64 31.90 28.08
N ASP A 18 -13.53 31.22 27.94
CA ASP A 18 -12.93 30.87 26.67
C ASP A 18 -13.83 29.91 25.86
N ASP A 19 -14.01 30.20 24.59
CA ASP A 19 -15.00 29.75 23.60
C ASP A 19 -15.00 28.25 23.24
N ASN A 20 -14.75 27.29 24.14
CA ASN A 20 -14.54 25.92 23.63
C ASN A 20 -15.14 24.71 24.36
N ILE A 21 -15.88 24.87 25.43
CA ILE A 21 -16.75 23.77 25.92
C ILE A 21 -17.93 24.40 26.66
N GLY A 22 -19.09 24.48 26.02
CA GLY A 22 -20.33 24.99 26.63
C GLY A 22 -20.86 24.03 27.71
N ILE A 23 -20.14 23.87 28.79
CA ILE A 23 -20.62 23.18 29.98
C ILE A 23 -21.54 24.13 30.73
N VAL A 24 -22.85 23.97 30.55
CA VAL A 24 -23.84 24.62 31.41
C VAL A 24 -23.70 23.97 32.76
N MET A 25 -23.20 24.70 33.77
CA MET A 25 -23.15 24.19 35.16
C MET A 25 -24.56 24.14 35.73
N PRO A 26 -25.22 23.00 35.83
CA PRO A 26 -26.47 22.88 36.55
C PRO A 26 -26.20 23.03 38.01
N ILE A 27 -27.07 23.76 38.70
CA ILE A 27 -27.00 23.95 40.16
C ILE A 27 -27.41 22.63 40.80
N LEU A 28 -26.50 22.09 41.64
CA LEU A 28 -26.82 20.93 42.46
C LEU A 28 -27.83 21.30 43.54
N THR A 29 -29.04 20.74 43.41
CA THR A 29 -29.97 20.67 44.53
C THR A 29 -29.69 19.36 45.27
N ASP A 30 -29.53 19.42 46.59
CA ASP A 30 -29.50 18.23 47.46
C ASP A 30 -30.85 17.54 47.38
N CYS A 31 -31.03 16.70 46.35
CA CYS A 31 -32.24 15.87 46.22
C CYS A 31 -32.03 14.58 47.00
N ASP A 32 -32.76 14.40 48.08
CA ASP A 32 -32.86 13.11 48.76
C ASP A 32 -33.40 12.02 47.81
N VAL A 33 -33.07 10.76 48.05
CA VAL A 33 -33.29 9.61 47.14
C VAL A 33 -34.78 9.37 46.82
N ASP A 34 -35.69 9.97 47.58
CA ASP A 34 -37.15 9.76 47.55
C ASP A 34 -37.95 11.02 47.12
N GLU A 35 -37.31 12.12 46.64
CA GLU A 35 -38.09 13.25 46.15
C GLU A 35 -38.74 12.88 44.81
N ASP A 36 -40.06 12.70 44.88
CA ASP A 36 -40.93 12.52 43.73
C ASP A 36 -41.01 13.84 42.93
N PHE A 37 -40.32 13.94 41.80
CA PHE A 37 -40.30 15.15 40.94
C PHE A 37 -41.69 15.53 40.45
N THR A 38 -42.73 14.76 40.83
CA THR A 38 -44.15 14.96 40.48
C THR A 38 -44.87 15.87 41.45
N GLU A 39 -44.24 16.32 42.56
CA GLU A 39 -44.88 17.21 43.51
C GLU A 39 -45.29 18.52 42.86
N GLY A 40 -46.58 18.85 42.92
CA GLY A 40 -47.19 20.02 42.31
C GLY A 40 -47.74 19.78 40.89
N MET A 41 -47.57 18.60 40.30
CA MET A 41 -48.08 18.26 38.96
C MET A 41 -49.62 18.13 38.90
N GLU A 42 -50.32 17.95 40.05
CA GLU A 42 -51.80 17.94 40.13
C GLU A 42 -52.45 19.26 39.71
N LYS A 43 -51.68 20.34 39.62
CA LYS A 43 -52.15 21.69 39.22
C LYS A 43 -51.87 22.03 37.77
N VAL A 44 -51.29 21.11 36.99
CA VAL A 44 -50.97 21.35 35.56
C VAL A 44 -52.23 21.18 34.73
N GLY A 45 -52.75 22.29 34.22
CA GLY A 45 -53.84 22.28 33.25
C GLY A 45 -53.44 21.84 31.84
N GLU A 46 -54.39 21.71 30.96
CA GLU A 46 -54.13 21.42 29.54
C GLU A 46 -53.35 22.53 28.83
N GLU A 47 -53.30 23.74 29.36
CA GLU A 47 -52.55 24.89 28.82
C GLU A 47 -51.50 25.41 29.81
N LEU A 48 -50.30 25.64 29.29
CA LEU A 48 -49.20 26.22 30.07
C LEU A 48 -48.56 27.41 29.36
N PRO A 49 -48.07 28.40 30.12
CA PRO A 49 -47.17 29.43 29.58
C PRO A 49 -45.86 28.77 29.08
N ILE A 50 -45.45 29.06 27.82
CA ILE A 50 -44.31 28.44 27.19
C ILE A 50 -43.14 29.41 27.11
N LEU A 51 -42.02 29.01 27.70
CA LEU A 51 -40.72 29.71 27.61
C LEU A 51 -39.84 29.06 26.51
N PRO A 52 -39.58 29.77 25.38
CA PRO A 52 -38.69 29.28 24.35
C PRO A 52 -37.22 29.52 24.75
N LEU A 53 -36.40 28.46 24.76
CA LEU A 53 -34.96 28.50 25.03
C LEU A 53 -34.15 28.52 23.72
N ARG A 54 -33.07 29.27 23.71
CA ARG A 54 -32.06 29.30 22.61
C ARG A 54 -30.91 28.35 22.94
N ASN A 55 -30.69 27.38 22.09
CA ASN A 55 -29.57 26.42 22.19
C ASN A 55 -29.42 25.68 23.53
N MET A 56 -30.48 25.61 24.30
CA MET A 56 -30.50 24.94 25.61
C MET A 56 -31.67 24.01 25.70
N VAL A 57 -31.45 22.81 26.24
CA VAL A 57 -32.49 21.79 26.46
C VAL A 57 -32.53 21.44 27.96
N LEU A 58 -33.68 21.69 28.58
CA LEU A 58 -33.89 21.31 29.98
C LEU A 58 -34.33 19.85 30.07
N PHE A 59 -33.83 19.14 31.09
CA PHE A 59 -34.20 17.76 31.37
C PHE A 59 -34.94 17.61 32.73
N PRO A 60 -35.83 16.61 32.91
CA PRO A 60 -36.47 16.37 34.16
C PRO A 60 -35.49 16.14 35.32
N GLY A 61 -35.76 16.71 36.48
CA GLY A 61 -34.91 16.64 37.66
C GLY A 61 -33.71 17.58 37.69
N VAL A 62 -33.34 18.17 36.55
CA VAL A 62 -32.15 19.04 36.45
C VAL A 62 -32.54 20.49 36.73
N ALA A 63 -31.73 21.21 37.53
CA ALA A 63 -31.87 22.64 37.73
C ALA A 63 -30.83 23.39 36.90
N MET A 64 -31.27 24.35 36.09
CA MET A 64 -30.42 25.02 35.13
C MET A 64 -30.61 26.55 35.15
N PRO A 65 -29.55 27.36 35.19
CA PRO A 65 -29.64 28.81 35.03
C PRO A 65 -29.88 29.18 33.56
N VAL A 66 -30.88 30.00 33.30
CA VAL A 66 -31.26 30.48 31.97
C VAL A 66 -31.26 31.99 31.95
N MET A 67 -30.52 32.60 31.07
CA MET A 67 -30.54 34.03 30.82
C MET A 67 -31.75 34.41 29.95
N ILE A 68 -32.52 35.41 30.39
CA ILE A 68 -33.72 35.87 29.74
C ILE A 68 -33.51 37.30 29.26
N GLY A 69 -33.58 37.51 27.93
CA GLY A 69 -33.41 38.84 27.32
C GLY A 69 -34.66 39.35 26.60
N ARG A 70 -35.65 38.47 26.29
CA ARG A 70 -36.85 38.85 25.53
C ARG A 70 -37.92 39.48 26.41
N PRO A 71 -38.58 40.59 25.95
CA PRO A 71 -39.63 41.25 26.74
C PRO A 71 -40.80 40.30 27.08
N LYS A 72 -41.24 39.45 26.13
CA LYS A 72 -42.31 38.49 26.32
C LYS A 72 -41.92 37.42 27.37
N SER A 73 -40.71 36.90 27.28
CA SER A 73 -40.16 35.90 28.24
C SER A 73 -40.00 36.50 29.64
N MET A 74 -39.56 37.75 29.72
CA MET A 74 -39.46 38.46 30.99
C MET A 74 -40.81 38.66 31.69
N ARG A 75 -41.86 39.03 30.92
CA ARG A 75 -43.23 39.12 31.43
C ARG A 75 -43.70 37.77 31.94
N LEU A 76 -43.55 36.70 31.19
CA LEU A 76 -43.91 35.35 31.56
C LEU A 76 -43.29 34.98 32.89
N ILE A 77 -41.96 35.17 33.06
CA ILE A 77 -41.25 34.80 34.29
C ILE A 77 -41.68 35.60 35.49
N LYS A 78 -41.88 36.93 35.32
CA LYS A 78 -42.34 37.79 36.41
C LYS A 78 -43.74 37.37 36.90
N GLU A 79 -44.67 37.06 35.97
CA GLU A 79 -46.04 36.62 36.35
C GLU A 79 -46.01 35.20 36.95
N ALA A 80 -45.28 34.28 36.34
CA ALA A 80 -45.20 32.91 36.81
C ALA A 80 -44.54 32.80 38.20
N ALA A 81 -43.45 33.57 38.45
CA ALA A 81 -42.79 33.65 39.75
C ALA A 81 -43.68 34.23 40.84
N HIS A 82 -44.47 35.30 40.52
CA HIS A 82 -45.40 35.88 41.44
C HIS A 82 -46.57 34.96 41.81
N LYS A 83 -47.09 34.21 40.79
CA LYS A 83 -48.23 33.27 40.98
C LYS A 83 -47.76 31.91 41.51
N LYS A 84 -46.44 31.64 41.56
CA LYS A 84 -45.88 30.30 41.82
C LYS A 84 -46.47 29.24 40.91
N SER A 85 -46.62 29.57 39.62
CA SER A 85 -47.18 28.67 38.62
C SER A 85 -46.07 27.98 37.81
N LEU A 86 -46.31 26.72 37.40
CA LEU A 86 -45.43 25.98 36.52
C LEU A 86 -45.46 26.58 35.13
N ILE A 87 -44.36 26.43 34.43
CA ILE A 87 -44.17 26.88 33.05
C ILE A 87 -43.73 25.71 32.13
N GLY A 88 -44.04 25.74 30.87
CA GLY A 88 -43.48 24.83 29.86
C GLY A 88 -42.22 25.44 29.26
N VAL A 89 -41.17 24.65 29.19
CA VAL A 89 -39.88 25.06 28.61
C VAL A 89 -39.62 24.25 27.33
N VAL A 90 -39.38 24.93 26.23
CA VAL A 90 -39.20 24.29 24.92
C VAL A 90 -38.00 24.90 24.20
N CYS A 91 -37.10 24.09 23.60
CA CYS A 91 -35.98 24.58 22.81
C CYS A 91 -36.46 25.06 21.42
N GLN A 92 -35.82 26.11 20.92
CA GLN A 92 -36.01 26.58 19.54
C GLN A 92 -35.13 25.77 18.59
N LYS A 93 -35.59 25.59 17.36
CA LYS A 93 -34.78 24.94 16.27
C LYS A 93 -33.71 25.88 15.72
N ASP A 94 -34.03 27.16 15.53
CA ASP A 94 -33.09 28.20 15.10
C ASP A 94 -32.88 29.26 16.18
N MET A 95 -31.66 29.52 16.56
CA MET A 95 -31.27 30.51 17.56
C MET A 95 -31.59 31.97 17.16
N ASN A 96 -31.65 32.27 15.86
CA ASN A 96 -31.80 33.62 15.34
C ASN A 96 -33.25 34.12 15.31
N THR A 97 -34.23 33.21 15.46
CA THR A 97 -35.65 33.60 15.43
C THR A 97 -36.00 34.36 16.71
N GLU A 98 -36.44 35.63 16.59
CA GLU A 98 -36.79 36.44 17.74
C GLU A 98 -38.16 36.13 18.31
N ASP A 99 -39.20 35.97 17.47
CA ASP A 99 -40.60 35.61 17.83
C ASP A 99 -40.91 34.22 17.25
N PRO A 100 -40.59 33.12 17.96
CA PRO A 100 -40.81 31.76 17.45
C PRO A 100 -42.27 31.39 17.36
N LYS A 101 -42.65 30.81 16.25
CA LYS A 101 -43.92 30.13 16.02
C LYS A 101 -43.81 28.65 16.38
N ILE A 102 -44.91 27.92 16.33
CA ILE A 102 -44.92 26.49 16.64
C ILE A 102 -43.96 25.68 15.76
N GLU A 103 -43.76 26.08 14.51
CA GLU A 103 -42.85 25.46 13.54
C GLU A 103 -41.37 25.60 13.94
N ASP A 104 -41.05 26.69 14.64
CA ASP A 104 -39.71 27.03 15.08
C ASP A 104 -39.33 26.40 16.43
N LEU A 105 -40.27 25.73 17.08
CA LEU A 105 -40.10 25.06 18.34
C LEU A 105 -39.98 23.56 18.15
N TYR A 106 -39.28 22.90 19.05
CA TYR A 106 -39.32 21.45 19.14
C TYR A 106 -40.67 21.00 19.78
N ALA A 107 -41.18 19.87 19.32
CA ALA A 107 -42.48 19.37 19.79
C ALA A 107 -42.44 18.87 21.25
N THR A 108 -41.30 18.51 21.78
CA THR A 108 -41.15 18.00 23.15
C THR A 108 -40.43 19.02 24.02
N GLY A 109 -41.02 19.33 25.14
CA GLY A 109 -40.47 20.21 26.15
C GLY A 109 -40.58 19.60 27.57
N VAL A 110 -40.23 20.40 28.57
CA VAL A 110 -40.23 20.01 29.96
C VAL A 110 -41.00 21.04 30.78
N VAL A 111 -41.94 20.56 31.61
CA VAL A 111 -42.59 21.39 32.64
C VAL A 111 -41.56 21.75 33.71
N ALA A 112 -41.41 23.02 33.97
CA ALA A 112 -40.42 23.52 34.92
C ALA A 112 -41.01 24.38 36.02
N ASP A 113 -40.39 24.33 37.17
CA ASP A 113 -40.63 25.22 38.31
C ASP A 113 -39.57 26.34 38.33
N ILE A 114 -39.94 27.55 38.76
CA ILE A 114 -39.02 28.68 38.89
C ILE A 114 -38.47 28.65 40.31
N VAL A 115 -37.25 28.14 40.49
CA VAL A 115 -36.58 28.05 41.81
C VAL A 115 -36.17 29.40 42.31
N ARG A 116 -35.59 30.26 41.44
CA ARG A 116 -35.08 31.59 41.77
C ARG A 116 -34.96 32.51 40.56
N VAL A 117 -35.23 33.78 40.75
CA VAL A 117 -34.98 34.82 39.78
C VAL A 117 -33.86 35.73 40.30
N LEU A 118 -32.81 35.94 39.52
CA LEU A 118 -31.64 36.76 39.84
C LEU A 118 -31.57 37.90 38.80
N GLU A 119 -31.67 39.15 39.30
CA GLU A 119 -31.45 40.31 38.46
C GLU A 119 -29.96 40.70 38.58
N MET A 120 -29.26 40.69 37.46
CA MET A 120 -27.84 41.01 37.39
C MET A 120 -27.59 42.55 37.30
N PRO A 121 -26.42 43.02 37.75
CA PRO A 121 -26.12 44.47 37.71
C PRO A 121 -26.10 45.08 36.30
N ASP A 122 -25.92 44.26 35.27
CA ASP A 122 -25.94 44.65 33.83
C ASP A 122 -27.37 44.75 33.23
N GLY A 123 -28.39 44.53 34.05
CA GLY A 123 -29.80 44.54 33.63
C GLY A 123 -30.32 43.27 32.98
N THR A 124 -29.49 42.22 32.90
CA THR A 124 -29.94 40.91 32.47
C THR A 124 -30.62 40.15 33.62
N THR A 125 -31.61 39.29 33.31
CA THR A 125 -32.34 38.48 34.28
C THR A 125 -31.99 37.03 34.09
N THR A 126 -31.35 36.41 35.08
CA THR A 126 -31.05 34.95 35.09
C THR A 126 -32.10 34.24 35.95
N VAL A 127 -32.70 33.20 35.43
CA VAL A 127 -33.71 32.41 36.11
C VAL A 127 -33.22 30.98 36.30
N ILE A 128 -33.31 30.48 37.53
CA ILE A 128 -32.99 29.07 37.81
C ILE A 128 -34.30 28.30 37.64
N LEU A 129 -34.32 27.42 36.63
CA LEU A 129 -35.43 26.56 36.29
C LEU A 129 -35.13 25.11 36.67
N GLN A 130 -36.05 24.46 37.36
CA GLN A 130 -35.99 23.03 37.68
C GLN A 130 -36.99 22.26 36.84
N GLY A 131 -36.50 21.34 36.02
CA GLY A 131 -37.37 20.47 35.19
C GLY A 131 -38.12 19.46 36.05
N LYS A 132 -39.41 19.26 35.74
CA LYS A 132 -40.31 18.30 36.43
C LYS A 132 -40.62 17.10 35.58
N LYS A 133 -41.39 17.26 34.51
CA LYS A 133 -41.93 16.20 33.66
C LYS A 133 -41.87 16.62 32.18
N ARG A 134 -41.69 15.67 31.28
CA ARG A 134 -41.75 15.93 29.86
C ARG A 134 -43.17 16.14 29.37
N PHE A 135 -43.32 16.97 28.36
CA PHE A 135 -44.62 17.16 27.65
C PHE A 135 -44.42 17.24 26.14
N GLN A 136 -45.45 16.98 25.41
CA GLN A 136 -45.58 17.25 24.00
C GLN A 136 -46.39 18.52 23.82
N LEU A 137 -45.87 19.49 23.07
CA LEU A 137 -46.56 20.68 22.66
C LEU A 137 -47.45 20.36 21.45
N GLU A 138 -48.76 20.49 21.57
CA GLU A 138 -49.71 20.19 20.51
C GLU A 138 -50.05 21.44 19.68
N GLU A 139 -50.32 22.59 20.34
CA GLU A 139 -50.74 23.81 19.71
C GLU A 139 -50.35 25.03 20.57
N LEU A 140 -50.13 26.18 19.94
CA LEU A 140 -49.99 27.46 20.63
C LEU A 140 -51.32 28.18 20.62
N SER A 141 -51.96 28.33 21.82
CA SER A 141 -53.25 28.96 22.00
C SER A 141 -53.17 30.49 21.96
N ALA A 142 -52.08 31.10 22.41
CA ALA A 142 -51.89 32.54 22.40
C ALA A 142 -50.41 32.92 22.19
N TYR A 143 -50.21 34.12 21.57
CA TYR A 143 -48.86 34.67 21.32
C TYR A 143 -48.58 35.96 22.13
N ASP A 144 -49.61 36.57 22.67
CA ASP A 144 -49.51 37.77 23.54
C ASP A 144 -50.32 37.55 24.82
N PRO A 145 -49.85 38.00 25.99
CA PRO A 145 -48.64 38.78 26.25
C PRO A 145 -47.35 37.93 26.24
N TYR A 146 -47.49 36.60 26.22
CA TYR A 146 -46.42 35.59 26.08
C TYR A 146 -47.03 34.35 25.46
N LEU A 147 -46.23 33.38 25.06
CA LEU A 147 -46.65 32.13 24.44
C LEU A 147 -47.41 31.29 25.44
N ILE A 148 -48.65 30.87 25.09
CA ILE A 148 -49.44 29.88 25.86
C ILE A 148 -49.68 28.69 24.92
N GLY A 149 -49.35 27.45 25.38
CA GLY A 149 -49.48 26.27 24.55
C GLY A 149 -50.26 25.17 25.23
N LYS A 150 -51.05 24.47 24.43
CA LYS A 150 -51.71 23.24 24.82
C LYS A 150 -50.73 22.10 24.87
N ILE A 151 -50.72 21.40 26.01
CA ILE A 151 -49.69 20.39 26.26
C ILE A 151 -50.31 19.03 26.60
N LYS A 152 -49.55 17.98 26.27
CA LYS A 152 -49.83 16.61 26.69
C LYS A 152 -48.67 16.07 27.47
N LEU A 153 -48.89 15.67 28.71
CA LEU A 153 -47.81 15.13 29.56
C LEU A 153 -47.35 13.77 29.00
N LEU A 154 -46.05 13.57 29.00
CA LEU A 154 -45.38 12.34 28.60
C LEU A 154 -44.82 11.61 29.83
N GLU A 155 -45.01 10.30 29.86
CA GLU A 155 -44.44 9.48 30.94
C GLU A 155 -43.10 8.87 30.53
N ASP A 156 -42.17 8.80 31.50
CA ASP A 156 -40.92 8.07 31.32
C ASP A 156 -41.12 6.62 31.76
N VAL A 157 -40.69 5.67 30.93
CA VAL A 157 -40.76 4.24 31.22
C VAL A 157 -39.48 3.87 31.96
N MET A 158 -39.64 3.55 33.25
CA MET A 158 -38.52 3.11 34.10
C MET A 158 -38.28 1.62 33.92
N PRO A 159 -37.04 1.17 33.77
CA PRO A 159 -36.69 -0.25 33.76
C PRO A 159 -36.90 -0.91 35.14
N ASP A 160 -37.07 -2.24 35.13
CA ASP A 160 -37.21 -3.02 36.37
C ASP A 160 -36.03 -2.83 37.33
N LYS A 161 -36.32 -2.72 38.64
CA LYS A 161 -35.28 -2.56 39.67
C LYS A 161 -34.29 -3.71 39.76
N SER A 162 -34.53 -4.85 39.10
CA SER A 162 -33.66 -6.02 39.04
C SER A 162 -32.82 -6.13 37.76
N ASP A 163 -32.90 -5.13 36.87
CA ASP A 163 -32.15 -5.15 35.56
C ASP A 163 -30.67 -4.82 35.78
N ARG A 164 -29.86 -5.86 35.93
CA ARG A 164 -28.38 -5.76 36.11
C ARG A 164 -27.67 -5.09 34.92
N GLU A 165 -28.20 -5.24 33.75
CA GLU A 165 -27.63 -4.62 32.53
C GLU A 165 -27.80 -3.10 32.63
N PHE A 166 -28.97 -2.65 33.09
CA PHE A 166 -29.24 -1.22 33.27
C PHE A 166 -28.36 -0.61 34.38
N GLU A 167 -28.15 -1.33 35.50
CA GLU A 167 -27.23 -0.88 36.53
C GLU A 167 -25.81 -0.71 36.04
N ALA A 168 -25.31 -1.68 35.25
CA ALA A 168 -23.97 -1.61 34.66
C ALA A 168 -23.87 -0.43 33.66
N LEU A 169 -24.92 -0.19 32.88
CA LEU A 169 -25.03 0.92 31.93
C LEU A 169 -24.93 2.27 32.66
N VAL A 170 -25.69 2.44 33.72
CA VAL A 170 -25.69 3.66 34.54
C VAL A 170 -24.31 3.90 35.19
N SER A 171 -23.68 2.83 35.70
CA SER A 171 -22.33 2.92 36.26
C SER A 171 -21.33 3.39 35.23
N THR A 172 -21.41 2.85 34.01
CA THR A 172 -20.52 3.24 32.89
C THR A 172 -20.74 4.69 32.46
N ILE A 173 -22.00 5.14 32.38
CA ILE A 173 -22.34 6.54 32.06
C ILE A 173 -21.76 7.47 33.14
N LYS A 174 -21.92 7.09 34.43
CA LYS A 174 -21.40 7.85 35.58
C LYS A 174 -19.88 8.02 35.49
N ASP A 175 -19.16 6.92 35.22
CA ASP A 175 -17.69 6.93 35.10
C ASP A 175 -17.22 7.77 33.90
N LEU A 176 -17.88 7.68 32.76
CA LEU A 176 -17.55 8.49 31.60
C LEU A 176 -17.84 9.97 31.81
N THR A 177 -18.98 10.29 32.44
CA THR A 177 -19.33 11.68 32.77
C THR A 177 -18.30 12.29 33.72
N ILE A 178 -17.85 11.54 34.74
CA ILE A 178 -16.79 11.98 35.68
C ILE A 178 -15.47 12.18 34.93
N LYS A 179 -15.09 11.27 34.02
CA LYS A 179 -13.87 11.39 33.23
C LYS A 179 -13.91 12.60 32.29
N MET A 180 -15.04 12.87 31.65
CA MET A 180 -15.20 14.04 30.79
C MET A 180 -15.08 15.35 31.55
N LEU A 181 -15.73 15.44 32.71
CA LEU A 181 -15.63 16.60 33.59
C LEU A 181 -14.21 16.76 34.16
N GLY A 182 -13.52 15.65 34.43
CA GLY A 182 -12.12 15.64 34.89
C GLY A 182 -11.09 16.05 33.83
N ALA A 183 -11.46 16.00 32.55
CA ALA A 183 -10.62 16.42 31.45
C ALA A 183 -10.67 17.94 31.14
N ALA A 184 -11.53 18.69 31.82
CA ALA A 184 -11.56 20.14 31.71
C ALA A 184 -10.31 20.79 32.32
N SER A 185 -9.92 21.97 31.83
CA SER A 185 -8.73 22.70 32.30
C SER A 185 -8.78 22.99 33.80
N GLU A 186 -9.97 23.26 34.35
CA GLU A 186 -10.26 23.36 35.77
C GLU A 186 -11.41 22.41 36.16
N PRO A 187 -11.12 21.17 36.64
CA PRO A 187 -12.14 20.20 36.94
C PRO A 187 -13.01 20.64 38.12
N PRO A 188 -14.35 20.67 38.00
CA PRO A 188 -15.26 21.09 39.07
C PRO A 188 -15.34 19.96 40.13
N ARG A 189 -14.43 19.99 41.10
CA ARG A 189 -14.25 18.91 42.10
C ARG A 189 -15.51 18.65 42.93
N ASP A 190 -16.23 19.67 43.30
CA ASP A 190 -17.46 19.55 44.12
C ASP A 190 -18.57 18.87 43.28
N LEU A 191 -18.68 19.20 42.01
CA LEU A 191 -19.63 18.57 41.11
C LEU A 191 -19.30 17.08 40.85
N ILE A 192 -18.04 16.77 40.66
CA ILE A 192 -17.56 15.39 40.48
C ILE A 192 -17.85 14.58 41.75
N PHE A 193 -17.60 15.15 42.95
CA PHE A 193 -17.90 14.50 44.23
C PHE A 193 -19.39 14.24 44.40
N SER A 194 -20.23 15.19 44.04
CA SER A 194 -21.68 15.08 44.11
C SER A 194 -22.24 14.05 43.17
N ILE A 195 -21.77 14.00 41.90
CA ILE A 195 -22.16 12.97 40.94
C ILE A 195 -21.75 11.59 41.46
N LYS A 196 -20.56 11.47 42.04
CA LYS A 196 -20.05 10.21 42.59
C LYS A 196 -20.91 9.65 43.69
N ASN A 197 -21.49 10.50 44.50
CA ASN A 197 -22.30 10.12 45.68
C ASN A 197 -23.82 10.06 45.43
N ASN A 198 -24.28 10.61 44.30
CA ASN A 198 -25.71 10.60 43.97
C ASN A 198 -26.19 9.20 43.61
N LYS A 199 -27.32 8.78 44.20
CA LYS A 199 -27.95 7.48 43.98
C LYS A 199 -29.22 7.54 43.11
N ASN A 200 -29.69 8.74 42.74
CA ASN A 200 -30.88 8.90 41.91
C ASN A 200 -30.50 8.68 40.44
N ILE A 201 -30.92 7.56 39.87
CA ILE A 201 -30.57 7.10 38.52
C ILE A 201 -31.14 8.03 37.46
N LEU A 202 -32.42 8.43 37.60
CA LEU A 202 -33.07 9.34 36.65
C LEU A 202 -32.33 10.69 36.55
N TYR A 203 -32.00 11.22 37.74
CA TYR A 203 -31.22 12.46 37.80
C TYR A 203 -29.85 12.32 37.10
N LEU A 204 -29.10 11.23 37.38
CA LEU A 204 -27.79 11.02 36.80
C LEU A 204 -27.83 10.95 35.28
N ILE A 205 -28.78 10.21 34.72
CA ILE A 205 -28.91 10.10 33.25
C ILE A 205 -29.30 11.47 32.67
N ASN A 206 -30.32 12.15 33.20
CA ASN A 206 -30.78 13.43 32.71
C ASN A 206 -29.73 14.54 32.88
N PHE A 207 -28.97 14.52 33.99
CA PHE A 207 -27.84 15.41 34.20
C PHE A 207 -26.75 15.18 33.15
N SER A 208 -26.39 13.94 32.88
CA SER A 208 -25.41 13.61 31.85
C SER A 208 -25.89 14.00 30.47
N CYS A 209 -27.19 13.82 30.12
CA CYS A 209 -27.78 14.30 28.88
C CYS A 209 -27.66 15.83 28.72
N CYS A 210 -27.89 16.58 29.82
CA CYS A 210 -27.77 18.04 29.80
C CYS A 210 -26.35 18.51 29.50
N ASN A 211 -25.33 17.78 30.00
CA ASN A 211 -23.91 18.14 29.94
C ASN A 211 -23.14 17.54 28.76
N VAL A 212 -23.82 16.87 27.83
CA VAL A 212 -23.18 16.45 26.59
C VAL A 212 -22.72 17.68 25.80
N PRO A 213 -21.46 17.78 25.31
CA PRO A 213 -20.93 18.97 24.60
C PRO A 213 -21.45 19.15 23.17
N ASN A 214 -22.64 18.64 22.88
CA ASN A 214 -23.24 18.62 21.56
C ASN A 214 -24.34 19.68 21.42
N GLY A 215 -24.70 19.99 20.18
CA GLY A 215 -25.74 20.96 19.87
C GLY A 215 -27.12 20.57 20.42
N SER A 216 -28.02 21.56 20.49
CA SER A 216 -29.41 21.42 21.01
C SER A 216 -30.19 20.29 20.31
N SER A 217 -29.91 19.99 19.05
CA SER A 217 -30.58 18.93 18.29
C SER A 217 -30.33 17.52 18.89
N GLU A 218 -29.09 17.14 19.17
CA GLU A 218 -28.78 15.82 19.78
C GLU A 218 -29.31 15.70 21.22
N LYS A 219 -29.29 16.81 21.98
CA LYS A 219 -29.91 16.87 23.31
C LYS A 219 -31.43 16.70 23.23
N GLN A 220 -32.05 17.29 22.23
CA GLN A 220 -33.49 17.16 21.98
C GLN A 220 -33.87 15.73 21.57
N ASP A 221 -33.02 15.05 20.77
CA ASP A 221 -33.22 13.64 20.43
C ASP A 221 -33.17 12.75 21.68
N LEU A 222 -32.26 13.03 22.61
CA LEU A 222 -32.22 12.33 23.90
C LEU A 222 -33.49 12.60 24.74
N LEU A 223 -34.01 13.84 24.73
CA LEU A 223 -35.23 14.19 25.47
C LEU A 223 -36.47 13.49 24.88
N LEU A 224 -36.51 13.25 23.57
CA LEU A 224 -37.60 12.53 22.89
C LEU A 224 -37.74 11.08 23.36
N ILE A 225 -36.65 10.41 23.72
CA ILE A 225 -36.65 8.99 24.11
C ILE A 225 -37.39 8.81 25.47
N GLY A 226 -38.55 8.17 25.45
CA GLY A 226 -39.37 7.95 26.66
C GLY A 226 -38.91 6.79 27.52
N ASN A 227 -38.28 5.79 26.97
CA ASN A 227 -37.70 4.67 27.70
C ASN A 227 -36.33 5.06 28.27
N LEU A 228 -36.16 5.02 29.60
CA LEU A 228 -34.93 5.44 30.22
C LEU A 228 -33.73 4.56 29.88
N LYS A 229 -33.93 3.27 29.64
CA LYS A 229 -32.86 2.34 29.20
C LYS A 229 -32.37 2.70 27.83
N ASP A 230 -33.26 2.95 26.88
CA ASP A 230 -32.91 3.34 25.52
C ASP A 230 -32.21 4.73 25.48
N ARG A 231 -32.72 5.67 26.30
CA ARG A 231 -32.05 6.98 26.49
C ARG A 231 -30.62 6.82 27.01
N ALA A 232 -30.43 5.94 28.00
CA ALA A 232 -29.12 5.65 28.56
C ALA A 232 -28.16 5.01 27.53
N TYR A 233 -28.62 4.08 26.69
CA TYR A 233 -27.81 3.52 25.61
C TYR A 233 -27.38 4.58 24.58
N ARG A 234 -28.33 5.42 24.16
CA ARG A 234 -28.04 6.51 23.24
C ARG A 234 -27.04 7.51 23.84
N LEU A 235 -27.24 7.84 25.11
CA LEU A 235 -26.30 8.70 25.86
C LEU A 235 -24.90 8.09 25.95
N LEU A 236 -24.81 6.79 26.28
CA LEU A 236 -23.50 6.10 26.36
C LEU A 236 -22.76 6.15 25.03
N PHE A 237 -23.46 5.95 23.92
CA PHE A 237 -22.85 6.04 22.59
C PHE A 237 -22.26 7.44 22.34
N ILE A 238 -23.01 8.49 22.66
CA ILE A 238 -22.57 9.87 22.50
C ILE A 238 -21.39 10.17 23.42
N LEU A 239 -21.46 9.81 24.71
CA LEU A 239 -20.39 10.04 25.68
C LEU A 239 -19.07 9.35 25.28
N ASN A 240 -19.14 8.11 24.76
CA ASN A 240 -17.95 7.41 24.27
C ASN A 240 -17.32 8.14 23.09
N ARG A 241 -18.12 8.58 22.11
CA ARG A 241 -17.62 9.34 20.96
C ARG A 241 -16.90 10.62 21.40
N GLU A 242 -17.55 11.37 22.27
CA GLU A 242 -17.00 12.65 22.75
C GLU A 242 -15.76 12.44 23.65
N TYR A 243 -15.75 11.42 24.48
CA TYR A 243 -14.59 11.09 25.30
C TYR A 243 -13.36 10.76 24.45
N GLN A 244 -13.53 9.95 23.39
CA GLN A 244 -12.44 9.65 22.45
C GLN A 244 -11.89 10.91 21.76
N LEU A 245 -12.77 11.85 21.38
CA LEU A 245 -12.36 13.12 20.79
C LEU A 245 -11.56 13.98 21.78
N VAL A 246 -11.98 14.04 23.04
CA VAL A 246 -11.27 14.76 24.10
C VAL A 246 -9.90 14.13 24.37
N GLU A 247 -9.81 12.81 24.48
CA GLU A 247 -8.57 12.07 24.67
C GLU A 247 -7.57 12.31 23.53
N LEU A 248 -8.06 12.28 22.29
CA LEU A 248 -7.24 12.59 21.11
C LEU A 248 -6.74 14.03 21.13
N LYS A 249 -7.62 14.99 21.45
CA LYS A 249 -7.27 16.42 21.54
C LYS A 249 -6.21 16.66 22.62
N THR A 250 -6.37 16.04 23.77
CA THR A 250 -5.41 16.13 24.89
C THR A 250 -4.06 15.52 24.52
N SER A 251 -4.07 14.35 23.85
CA SER A 251 -2.85 13.70 23.35
C SER A 251 -2.08 14.57 22.33
N ILE A 252 -2.81 15.22 21.43
CA ILE A 252 -2.20 16.16 20.45
C ILE A 252 -1.64 17.38 21.17
N GLN A 253 -2.38 17.95 22.12
CA GLN A 253 -1.91 19.11 22.89
C GLN A 253 -0.66 18.81 23.72
N MET A 254 -0.59 17.62 24.37
CA MET A 254 0.60 17.19 25.12
C MET A 254 1.81 17.06 24.20
N LYS A 255 1.66 16.40 23.04
CA LYS A 255 2.76 16.31 22.06
C LYS A 255 3.22 17.69 21.58
N THR A 256 2.27 18.56 21.24
CA THR A 256 2.60 19.91 20.79
C THR A 256 3.30 20.71 21.90
N HIS A 257 2.92 20.51 23.15
CA HIS A 257 3.55 21.19 24.29
C HIS A 257 4.96 20.64 24.59
N GLU A 258 5.17 19.33 24.45
CA GLU A 258 6.51 18.72 24.51
C GLU A 258 7.41 19.22 23.38
N ASP A 259 6.91 19.27 22.15
CA ASP A 259 7.65 19.76 20.98
C ASP A 259 8.01 21.26 21.14
N ILE A 260 7.07 22.09 21.61
CA ILE A 260 7.31 23.50 21.87
C ILE A 260 8.32 23.70 23.02
N ASN A 261 8.21 22.95 24.10
CA ASN A 261 9.17 23.00 25.21
C ASN A 261 10.56 22.56 24.78
N GLN A 262 10.66 21.54 23.93
CA GLN A 262 11.92 21.09 23.37
C GLN A 262 12.51 22.14 22.44
N GLN A 263 11.71 22.72 21.55
CA GLN A 263 12.14 23.83 20.69
C GLN A 263 12.55 25.07 21.49
N GLN A 264 11.81 25.44 22.53
CA GLN A 264 12.19 26.56 23.39
C GLN A 264 13.49 26.30 24.16
N LYS A 265 13.68 25.06 24.63
CA LYS A 265 14.93 24.65 25.30
C LYS A 265 16.10 24.63 24.33
N GLU A 266 15.91 24.14 23.13
CA GLU A 266 16.92 24.18 22.05
C GLU A 266 17.23 25.63 21.66
N TYR A 267 16.22 26.46 21.50
CA TYR A 267 16.38 27.90 21.22
C TYR A 267 17.14 28.62 22.34
N PHE A 268 16.82 28.34 23.61
CA PHE A 268 17.52 28.93 24.76
C PHE A 268 18.96 28.46 24.85
N LEU A 269 19.22 27.18 24.63
CA LEU A 269 20.58 26.62 24.54
C LEU A 269 21.35 27.20 23.36
N GLN A 270 20.72 27.37 22.19
CA GLN A 270 21.32 28.02 21.05
C GLN A 270 21.62 29.50 21.30
N GLN A 271 20.75 30.23 22.02
CA GLN A 271 21.00 31.59 22.46
C GLN A 271 22.17 31.66 23.44
N GLN A 272 22.25 30.77 24.42
CA GLN A 272 23.37 30.70 25.33
C GLN A 272 24.69 30.34 24.61
N ILE A 273 24.67 29.37 23.70
CA ILE A 273 25.80 29.02 22.84
C ILE A 273 26.22 30.25 22.02
N LYS A 274 25.26 30.99 21.44
CA LYS A 274 25.51 32.17 20.67
C LYS A 274 26.16 33.29 21.50
N THR A 275 25.66 33.55 22.72
CA THR A 275 26.22 34.56 23.64
C THR A 275 27.65 34.13 24.10
N ILE A 276 27.85 32.88 24.41
CA ILE A 276 29.18 32.33 24.76
C ILE A 276 30.13 32.41 23.54
N GLN A 277 29.64 32.19 22.33
CA GLN A 277 30.44 32.25 21.12
C GLN A 277 30.75 33.70 20.70
N GLU A 278 29.83 34.65 20.92
CA GLU A 278 30.07 36.09 20.77
C GLU A 278 31.10 36.59 21.80
N GLU A 279 31.06 36.09 23.02
CA GLU A 279 32.09 36.37 24.07
C GLU A 279 33.44 35.73 23.77
N LEU A 280 33.47 34.55 23.07
CA LEU A 280 34.71 33.88 22.66
C LEU A 280 35.28 34.38 21.34
N GLY A 281 34.69 35.42 20.72
CA GLY A 281 35.21 36.17 19.55
C GLY A 281 35.09 35.43 18.22
N GLY A 282 34.20 34.43 18.06
CA GLY A 282 33.97 33.68 16.82
C GLY A 282 32.54 33.76 16.35
N ASN A 283 32.31 34.39 15.20
CA ASN A 283 31.02 34.35 14.50
C ASN A 283 30.84 32.93 13.93
N ILE A 284 29.81 32.17 14.41
CA ILE A 284 29.56 30.76 13.99
C ILE A 284 29.57 30.65 12.46
N ASN A 285 29.02 31.65 11.79
CA ASN A 285 28.93 31.67 10.33
C ASN A 285 30.29 31.81 9.66
N GLU A 286 31.21 32.57 10.25
CA GLU A 286 32.58 32.67 9.74
C GLU A 286 33.35 31.36 9.88
N LEU A 287 33.10 30.62 10.97
CA LEU A 287 33.65 29.28 11.16
C LEU A 287 33.10 28.30 10.13
N GLU A 288 31.78 28.28 9.90
CA GLU A 288 31.16 27.42 8.91
C GLU A 288 31.64 27.74 7.49
N ILE A 289 31.71 29.01 7.14
CA ILE A 289 32.24 29.46 5.85
C ILE A 289 33.72 29.09 5.69
N ARG A 290 34.50 29.22 6.75
CA ARG A 290 35.89 28.81 6.77
C ARG A 290 36.03 27.32 6.57
N GLU A 291 35.27 26.51 7.27
CA GLU A 291 35.23 25.05 7.07
C GLU A 291 34.86 24.66 5.63
N LEU A 292 33.90 25.36 5.03
CA LEU A 292 33.53 25.14 3.63
C LEU A 292 34.69 25.45 2.70
N ARG A 293 35.41 26.54 2.92
CA ARG A 293 36.61 26.88 2.13
C ARG A 293 37.75 25.89 2.36
N GLU A 294 37.97 25.43 3.58
CA GLU A 294 38.98 24.40 3.87
C GLU A 294 38.66 23.06 3.20
N LYS A 295 37.38 22.66 3.18
CA LYS A 295 36.91 21.49 2.43
C LYS A 295 37.08 21.69 0.92
N ALA A 296 36.73 22.87 0.42
CA ALA A 296 36.86 23.26 -0.98
C ALA A 296 38.31 23.23 -1.48
N ALA A 297 39.24 23.73 -0.68
CA ALA A 297 40.67 23.72 -1.01
C ALA A 297 41.23 22.30 -1.21
N LYS A 298 40.62 21.28 -0.62
CA LYS A 298 40.98 19.88 -0.79
C LYS A 298 40.44 19.24 -2.05
N ARG A 299 39.46 19.89 -2.74
CA ARG A 299 38.77 19.37 -3.93
C ARG A 299 39.58 19.67 -5.21
N LYS A 300 39.52 18.73 -6.15
CA LYS A 300 40.16 18.84 -7.47
C LYS A 300 39.15 19.25 -8.55
N TRP A 301 38.59 20.40 -8.42
CA TRP A 301 37.63 20.90 -9.40
C TRP A 301 38.24 21.79 -10.51
N SER A 302 37.47 22.09 -11.54
CA SER A 302 37.87 22.99 -12.63
C SER A 302 37.84 24.46 -12.17
N SER A 303 38.49 25.36 -12.89
CA SER A 303 38.42 26.79 -12.62
C SER A 303 37.00 27.35 -12.60
N ALA A 304 36.15 26.90 -13.53
CA ALA A 304 34.74 27.32 -13.61
C ALA A 304 33.94 26.93 -12.35
N VAL A 305 34.15 25.74 -11.81
CA VAL A 305 33.50 25.29 -10.57
C VAL A 305 34.03 26.09 -9.38
N ALA A 306 35.35 26.34 -9.33
CA ALA A 306 35.95 27.14 -8.27
C ALA A 306 35.43 28.59 -8.26
N GLU A 307 35.32 29.22 -9.42
CA GLU A 307 34.73 30.54 -9.57
C GLU A 307 33.27 30.60 -9.12
N THR A 308 32.48 29.59 -9.51
CA THR A 308 31.07 29.49 -9.11
C THR A 308 30.96 29.31 -7.60
N PHE A 309 31.81 28.43 -7.00
CA PHE A 309 31.83 28.22 -5.55
C PHE A 309 32.16 29.52 -4.82
N GLU A 310 33.24 30.26 -5.21
CA GLU A 310 33.61 31.50 -4.56
C GLU A 310 32.55 32.62 -4.74
N LYS A 311 31.89 32.67 -5.89
CA LYS A 311 30.76 33.56 -6.13
C LYS A 311 29.60 33.29 -5.16
N GLU A 312 29.27 32.02 -4.97
CA GLU A 312 28.15 31.61 -4.12
C GLU A 312 28.51 31.73 -2.63
N VAL A 313 29.78 31.50 -2.23
CA VAL A 313 30.25 31.76 -0.87
C VAL A 313 30.21 33.27 -0.55
N ARG A 314 30.61 34.17 -1.48
CA ARG A 314 30.49 35.61 -1.31
C ARG A 314 29.04 36.08 -1.16
N LYS A 315 28.07 35.39 -1.79
CA LYS A 315 26.65 35.63 -1.54
C LYS A 315 26.28 35.24 -0.12
N LEU A 316 26.73 34.04 0.33
CA LEU A 316 26.47 33.53 1.66
C LEU A 316 27.01 34.49 2.75
N GLU A 317 28.19 35.10 2.55
CA GLU A 317 28.77 36.10 3.47
C GLU A 317 27.93 37.34 3.63
N ARG A 318 27.10 37.68 2.61
CA ARG A 318 26.24 38.88 2.61
C ARG A 318 24.85 38.64 3.18
N LEU A 319 24.46 37.35 3.33
CA LEU A 319 23.14 36.97 3.82
C LEU A 319 23.12 37.03 5.35
N HIS A 320 22.00 37.48 5.91
CA HIS A 320 21.82 37.49 7.34
C HIS A 320 21.56 36.04 7.82
N PRO A 321 22.25 35.56 8.86
CA PRO A 321 22.19 34.16 9.34
C PRO A 321 20.81 33.64 9.70
N GLN A 322 19.91 34.53 10.12
CA GLN A 322 18.52 34.17 10.46
C GLN A 322 17.57 34.22 9.24
N SER A 323 18.08 34.59 8.07
CA SER A 323 17.28 34.55 6.84
C SER A 323 17.08 33.11 6.37
N PRO A 324 15.88 32.70 5.94
CA PRO A 324 15.64 31.44 5.25
C PRO A 324 16.58 31.23 4.06
N ASP A 325 16.92 32.32 3.35
CA ASP A 325 17.84 32.27 2.21
C ASP A 325 19.26 31.82 2.60
N PHE A 326 19.71 32.13 3.82
CA PHE A 326 21.00 31.68 4.32
C PHE A 326 21.08 30.14 4.38
N SER A 327 20.06 29.48 4.92
CA SER A 327 20.00 28.01 5.00
C SER A 327 20.00 27.39 3.60
N ILE A 328 19.21 27.92 2.67
CA ILE A 328 19.14 27.45 1.27
C ILE A 328 20.49 27.61 0.58
N GLN A 329 21.13 28.75 0.76
CA GLN A 329 22.43 29.05 0.17
C GLN A 329 23.54 28.17 0.76
N THR A 330 23.52 27.94 2.08
CA THR A 330 24.45 27.04 2.75
C THR A 330 24.33 25.61 2.23
N GLN A 331 23.08 25.09 2.10
CA GLN A 331 22.84 23.76 1.54
C GLN A 331 23.36 23.65 0.10
N TYR A 332 23.20 24.69 -0.69
CA TYR A 332 23.68 24.73 -2.07
C TYR A 332 25.23 24.68 -2.13
N VAL A 333 25.90 25.53 -1.35
CA VAL A 333 27.37 25.55 -1.28
C VAL A 333 27.90 24.21 -0.77
N GLN A 334 27.25 23.64 0.25
CA GLN A 334 27.57 22.30 0.75
C GLN A 334 27.39 21.22 -0.31
N ALA A 335 26.34 21.32 -1.14
CA ALA A 335 26.12 20.37 -2.23
C ALA A 335 27.26 20.38 -3.25
N ILE A 336 27.79 21.57 -3.61
CA ILE A 336 28.94 21.70 -4.52
C ILE A 336 30.20 21.08 -3.89
N VAL A 337 30.49 21.38 -2.61
CA VAL A 337 31.70 20.90 -1.92
C VAL A 337 31.66 19.38 -1.69
N ASN A 338 30.48 18.82 -1.42
CA ASN A 338 30.33 17.39 -1.10
C ASN A 338 30.36 16.49 -2.35
N LEU A 339 30.28 17.06 -3.56
CA LEU A 339 30.48 16.29 -4.79
C LEU A 339 31.92 15.81 -4.91
N PRO A 340 32.14 14.57 -5.39
CA PRO A 340 33.46 13.98 -5.53
C PRO A 340 34.15 14.42 -6.84
N TRP A 341 34.40 15.72 -7.01
CA TRP A 341 35.01 16.28 -8.21
C TRP A 341 36.36 15.64 -8.51
N ASN A 342 36.46 14.96 -9.66
CA ASN A 342 37.70 14.29 -10.11
C ASN A 342 38.33 13.32 -9.09
N GLU A 343 37.47 12.77 -8.18
CA GLU A 343 37.89 11.73 -7.26
C GLU A 343 37.54 10.36 -7.78
N TYR A 344 38.51 9.65 -8.29
CA TYR A 344 38.32 8.34 -8.91
C TYR A 344 38.85 7.21 -8.02
N SER A 345 38.08 6.12 -7.92
CA SER A 345 38.59 4.84 -7.42
C SER A 345 39.53 4.22 -8.45
N LYS A 346 40.57 3.48 -7.99
CA LYS A 346 41.47 2.75 -8.89
C LYS A 346 40.74 1.56 -9.49
N ASP A 347 40.63 1.54 -10.80
CA ASP A 347 39.93 0.47 -11.52
C ASP A 347 40.79 -0.80 -11.56
N ASN A 348 40.14 -1.94 -11.39
CA ASN A 348 40.73 -3.25 -11.57
C ASN A 348 40.16 -3.92 -12.85
N PHE A 349 40.82 -3.77 -13.96
CA PHE A 349 40.47 -4.45 -15.22
C PHE A 349 41.13 -5.83 -15.38
N ASN A 350 41.26 -6.58 -14.28
CA ASN A 350 41.70 -7.96 -14.34
C ASN A 350 40.51 -8.88 -14.67
N LEU A 351 40.42 -9.29 -15.94
CA LEU A 351 39.31 -10.11 -16.46
C LEU A 351 39.21 -11.45 -15.74
N ALA A 352 40.34 -12.09 -15.38
CA ALA A 352 40.34 -13.34 -14.63
C ALA A 352 39.78 -13.15 -13.20
N HIS A 353 40.03 -11.99 -12.55
CA HIS A 353 39.42 -11.64 -11.29
C HIS A 353 37.93 -11.39 -11.43
N ALA A 354 37.55 -10.65 -12.45
CA ALA A 354 36.15 -10.36 -12.74
C ALA A 354 35.33 -11.65 -12.98
N GLN A 355 35.90 -12.60 -13.75
CA GLN A 355 35.28 -13.92 -13.95
C GLN A 355 35.11 -14.66 -12.63
N LYS A 356 36.13 -14.68 -11.75
CA LYS A 356 36.03 -15.34 -10.45
C LYS A 356 34.98 -14.73 -9.53
N VAL A 357 34.83 -13.41 -9.54
CA VAL A 357 33.79 -12.72 -8.74
C VAL A 357 32.40 -13.08 -9.26
N LEU A 358 32.19 -13.02 -10.59
CA LEU A 358 30.93 -13.38 -11.20
C LEU A 358 30.57 -14.85 -10.96
N ASP A 359 31.54 -15.77 -11.01
CA ASP A 359 31.32 -17.22 -10.76
C ASP A 359 31.06 -17.52 -9.27
N ARG A 360 31.68 -16.75 -8.39
CA ARG A 360 31.43 -16.86 -6.93
C ARG A 360 30.00 -16.44 -6.58
N ASP A 361 29.50 -15.35 -7.17
CA ASP A 361 28.25 -14.71 -6.77
C ASP A 361 27.05 -15.24 -7.56
N HIS A 362 27.26 -15.73 -8.78
CA HIS A 362 26.19 -16.15 -9.68
C HIS A 362 26.46 -17.55 -10.22
N TYR A 363 25.56 -18.46 -9.93
CA TYR A 363 25.58 -19.79 -10.51
C TYR A 363 24.88 -19.79 -11.88
N GLY A 364 25.45 -20.43 -12.88
CA GLY A 364 24.92 -20.43 -14.24
C GLY A 364 25.17 -19.09 -14.95
N LEU A 365 24.29 -18.73 -15.88
CA LEU A 365 24.31 -17.48 -16.66
C LEU A 365 25.61 -17.28 -17.48
N GLU A 366 26.20 -18.36 -18.02
CA GLU A 366 27.51 -18.32 -18.70
C GLU A 366 27.55 -17.29 -19.82
N LYS A 367 26.52 -17.26 -20.71
CA LYS A 367 26.43 -16.30 -21.81
C LYS A 367 26.42 -14.85 -21.32
N VAL A 368 25.68 -14.60 -20.22
CA VAL A 368 25.60 -13.26 -19.61
C VAL A 368 26.94 -12.84 -19.04
N LYS A 369 27.62 -13.73 -18.32
CA LYS A 369 28.97 -13.50 -17.78
C LYS A 369 29.99 -13.24 -18.88
N GLU A 370 29.97 -14.05 -19.94
CA GLU A 370 30.82 -13.91 -21.09
C GLU A 370 30.66 -12.54 -21.75
N ARG A 371 29.40 -12.11 -22.01
CA ARG A 371 29.10 -10.78 -22.54
C ARG A 371 29.58 -9.65 -21.64
N ILE A 372 29.41 -9.78 -20.33
CA ILE A 372 29.93 -8.79 -19.38
C ILE A 372 31.47 -8.74 -19.44
N ILE A 373 32.15 -9.88 -19.51
CA ILE A 373 33.61 -9.94 -19.60
C ILE A 373 34.10 -9.37 -20.94
N GLU A 374 33.45 -9.65 -22.07
CA GLU A 374 33.71 -9.04 -23.36
C GLU A 374 33.62 -7.52 -23.30
N HIS A 375 32.54 -7.00 -22.71
CA HIS A 375 32.35 -5.56 -22.53
C HIS A 375 33.47 -4.95 -21.67
N LEU A 376 33.84 -5.60 -20.54
CA LEU A 376 34.96 -5.15 -19.72
C LEU A 376 36.31 -5.22 -20.46
N ALA A 377 36.49 -6.18 -21.36
CA ALA A 377 37.68 -6.29 -22.16
C ALA A 377 37.80 -5.13 -23.19
N VAL A 378 36.68 -4.74 -23.81
CA VAL A 378 36.62 -3.57 -24.71
C VAL A 378 36.96 -2.30 -23.91
N LEU A 379 36.34 -2.08 -22.73
CA LEU A 379 36.67 -0.93 -21.90
C LEU A 379 38.15 -0.87 -21.50
N LYS A 380 38.72 -2.04 -21.18
CA LYS A 380 40.16 -2.15 -20.88
C LYS A 380 41.07 -1.75 -22.05
N LEU A 381 40.72 -2.19 -23.25
CA LEU A 381 41.50 -1.93 -24.44
C LEU A 381 41.37 -0.49 -24.95
N LYS A 382 40.16 0.04 -24.89
CA LYS A 382 39.84 1.38 -25.35
C LYS A 382 40.35 2.47 -24.41
N GLY A 383 40.42 2.17 -23.11
CA GLY A 383 40.87 3.10 -22.07
C GLY A 383 39.88 4.25 -21.76
N ASP A 384 38.73 4.24 -22.42
CA ASP A 384 37.63 5.17 -22.15
C ASP A 384 36.31 4.39 -21.86
N MET A 385 35.30 5.10 -21.35
CA MET A 385 33.99 4.50 -21.05
C MET A 385 32.97 4.77 -22.15
N LYS A 386 33.39 5.22 -23.33
CA LYS A 386 32.52 5.48 -24.50
C LYS A 386 32.13 4.18 -25.16
N SER A 387 31.31 3.40 -24.51
CA SER A 387 30.75 2.14 -25.03
C SER A 387 29.23 2.15 -24.79
N PRO A 388 28.46 1.39 -25.58
CA PRO A 388 27.06 1.21 -25.31
C PRO A 388 26.83 0.75 -23.86
N ILE A 389 25.70 1.17 -23.28
CA ILE A 389 25.38 0.85 -21.89
C ILE A 389 24.81 -0.56 -21.83
N ILE A 390 25.28 -1.35 -20.89
CA ILE A 390 24.72 -2.70 -20.68
C ILE A 390 23.28 -2.58 -20.15
N CYS A 391 22.34 -3.20 -20.84
CA CYS A 391 20.97 -3.40 -20.34
C CYS A 391 20.70 -4.89 -20.11
N LEU A 392 20.57 -5.26 -18.85
CA LEU A 392 20.21 -6.63 -18.45
C LEU A 392 18.68 -6.74 -18.43
N TYR A 393 18.11 -7.48 -19.37
CA TYR A 393 16.65 -7.66 -19.44
C TYR A 393 16.25 -9.12 -19.26
N GLY A 394 15.02 -9.36 -18.78
CA GLY A 394 14.48 -10.69 -18.55
C GLY A 394 13.54 -10.74 -17.35
N PRO A 395 13.03 -11.93 -16.99
CA PRO A 395 12.03 -12.06 -15.95
C PRO A 395 12.49 -11.57 -14.57
N PRO A 396 11.56 -11.25 -13.67
CA PRO A 396 11.91 -10.80 -12.31
C PRO A 396 12.56 -11.93 -11.50
N GLY A 397 13.48 -11.55 -10.61
CA GLY A 397 14.10 -12.49 -9.66
C GLY A 397 15.25 -13.34 -10.19
N VAL A 398 15.75 -13.06 -11.43
CA VAL A 398 16.91 -13.76 -12.03
C VAL A 398 18.26 -13.17 -11.64
N GLY A 399 18.30 -12.13 -10.81
CA GLY A 399 19.55 -11.59 -10.31
C GLY A 399 20.15 -10.43 -11.12
N LYS A 400 19.42 -9.77 -12.00
CA LYS A 400 19.89 -8.64 -12.83
C LYS A 400 20.61 -7.56 -12.01
N THR A 401 19.97 -7.08 -10.95
CA THR A 401 20.51 -6.04 -10.05
C THR A 401 21.75 -6.52 -9.28
N SER A 402 21.81 -7.81 -8.90
CA SER A 402 22.97 -8.39 -8.20
C SER A 402 24.16 -8.58 -9.14
N LEU A 403 23.93 -8.87 -10.43
CA LEU A 403 25.01 -8.91 -11.44
C LEU A 403 25.74 -7.56 -11.51
N GLY A 404 24.99 -6.45 -11.55
CA GLY A 404 25.59 -5.12 -11.53
C GLY A 404 26.42 -4.83 -10.27
N LYS A 405 25.96 -5.34 -9.10
CA LYS A 405 26.76 -5.24 -7.87
C LYS A 405 28.08 -6.02 -7.97
N SER A 406 28.05 -7.23 -8.51
CA SER A 406 29.25 -8.05 -8.70
C SER A 406 30.23 -7.45 -9.71
N VAL A 407 29.71 -6.75 -10.75
CA VAL A 407 30.54 -5.98 -11.68
C VAL A 407 31.27 -4.84 -10.95
N ALA A 408 30.54 -4.11 -10.08
CA ALA A 408 31.14 -3.04 -9.30
C ALA A 408 32.26 -3.56 -8.37
N GLU A 409 32.02 -4.71 -7.70
CA GLU A 409 33.03 -5.37 -6.84
C GLU A 409 34.23 -5.81 -7.66
N ALA A 410 34.01 -6.42 -8.85
CA ALA A 410 35.06 -6.88 -9.74
C ALA A 410 35.98 -5.75 -10.22
N LEU A 411 35.42 -4.57 -10.48
CA LEU A 411 36.12 -3.36 -10.87
C LEU A 411 36.73 -2.57 -9.70
N HIS A 412 36.44 -2.95 -8.46
CA HIS A 412 36.77 -2.20 -7.25
C HIS A 412 36.16 -0.78 -7.22
N ARG A 413 35.01 -0.61 -7.88
CA ARG A 413 34.22 0.64 -7.91
C ARG A 413 33.13 0.65 -6.86
N LYS A 414 32.74 1.85 -6.43
CA LYS A 414 31.57 2.01 -5.59
C LYS A 414 30.30 1.63 -6.37
N TYR A 415 29.38 0.98 -5.67
CA TYR A 415 28.10 0.55 -6.20
C TYR A 415 27.00 1.54 -5.82
N VAL A 416 26.21 1.96 -6.78
CA VAL A 416 25.06 2.85 -6.60
C VAL A 416 23.86 2.25 -7.29
N ARG A 417 22.71 2.25 -6.64
CA ARG A 417 21.45 1.80 -7.22
C ARG A 417 20.44 2.94 -7.23
N VAL A 418 19.88 3.23 -8.40
CA VAL A 418 18.81 4.18 -8.61
C VAL A 418 17.62 3.43 -9.17
N SER A 419 16.51 3.37 -8.43
CA SER A 419 15.25 2.81 -8.95
C SER A 419 14.55 3.89 -9.78
N LEU A 420 14.24 3.54 -11.02
CA LEU A 420 13.52 4.40 -11.96
C LEU A 420 12.02 4.09 -11.98
N GLY A 421 11.58 3.02 -11.29
CA GLY A 421 10.17 2.67 -11.18
C GLY A 421 9.39 3.75 -10.40
N GLY A 422 8.36 4.31 -11.06
CA GLY A 422 7.53 5.37 -10.47
C GLY A 422 8.09 6.80 -10.64
N LEU A 423 9.10 6.98 -11.49
CA LEU A 423 9.54 8.31 -11.92
C LEU A 423 8.55 8.88 -12.95
N HIS A 424 8.03 10.07 -12.67
CA HIS A 424 7.07 10.78 -13.51
C HIS A 424 7.54 12.18 -13.91
N ASP A 425 8.59 12.71 -13.24
CA ASP A 425 9.10 14.07 -13.43
C ASP A 425 10.59 14.00 -13.82
N GLU A 426 10.96 14.72 -14.91
CA GLU A 426 12.36 14.86 -15.30
C GLU A 426 13.21 15.57 -14.25
N ALA A 427 12.59 16.41 -13.41
CA ALA A 427 13.28 17.10 -12.32
C ALA A 427 13.84 16.14 -11.26
N GLU A 428 13.32 14.93 -11.15
CA GLU A 428 13.92 13.90 -10.29
C GLU A 428 15.29 13.45 -10.80
N ILE A 429 15.56 13.54 -12.11
CA ILE A 429 16.86 13.17 -12.73
C ILE A 429 17.78 14.38 -12.79
N ARG A 430 17.27 15.49 -13.34
CA ARG A 430 18.01 16.75 -13.60
C ARG A 430 18.02 17.74 -12.44
N GLY A 431 17.27 17.48 -11.36
CA GLY A 431 17.10 18.42 -10.27
C GLY A 431 16.06 19.51 -10.53
N HIS A 432 15.57 20.11 -9.48
CA HIS A 432 14.61 21.20 -9.52
C HIS A 432 15.36 22.53 -9.68
N ARG A 433 14.76 23.50 -10.37
CA ARG A 433 15.33 24.87 -10.41
C ARG A 433 15.38 25.45 -9.01
N ARG A 434 16.52 26.03 -8.64
CA ARG A 434 16.84 26.55 -7.30
C ARG A 434 15.84 27.61 -6.78
N THR A 435 15.08 28.24 -7.67
CA THR A 435 14.06 29.25 -7.31
C THR A 435 12.83 28.68 -6.60
N TYR A 436 12.64 27.38 -6.61
CA TYR A 436 11.49 26.74 -5.96
C TYR A 436 11.80 26.39 -4.50
N ILE A 437 10.83 26.62 -3.61
CA ILE A 437 10.94 26.19 -2.20
C ILE A 437 11.00 24.66 -2.16
N GLY A 438 12.03 24.12 -1.48
CA GLY A 438 12.26 22.68 -1.41
C GLY A 438 12.98 22.10 -2.63
N ALA A 439 13.58 22.94 -3.50
CA ALA A 439 14.40 22.47 -4.62
C ALA A 439 15.56 21.60 -4.15
N MET A 440 15.80 20.49 -4.88
CA MET A 440 16.88 19.55 -4.61
C MET A 440 17.58 19.16 -5.91
N SER A 441 18.86 18.79 -5.79
CA SER A 441 19.60 18.17 -6.91
C SER A 441 18.98 16.85 -7.38
N GLY A 442 19.18 16.53 -8.63
CA GLY A 442 18.69 15.29 -9.23
C GLY A 442 19.28 14.03 -8.56
N ARG A 443 18.58 12.92 -8.73
CA ARG A 443 18.98 11.62 -8.14
C ARG A 443 20.39 11.17 -8.57
N ILE A 444 20.82 11.52 -9.77
CA ILE A 444 22.17 11.21 -10.25
C ILE A 444 23.20 11.89 -9.36
N ILE A 445 23.09 13.19 -9.18
CA ILE A 445 23.99 14.02 -8.36
C ILE A 445 23.95 13.60 -6.89
N GLN A 446 22.77 13.41 -6.31
CA GLN A 446 22.66 12.95 -4.92
C GLN A 446 23.35 11.61 -4.67
N ASN A 447 23.24 10.71 -5.62
CA ASN A 447 23.87 9.40 -5.49
C ASN A 447 25.38 9.42 -5.74
N LEU A 448 25.89 10.34 -6.57
CA LEU A 448 27.32 10.61 -6.69
C LEU A 448 27.90 11.13 -5.37
N GLN A 449 27.21 12.04 -4.70
CA GLN A 449 27.62 12.52 -3.36
C GLN A 449 27.72 11.35 -2.37
N LYS A 450 26.69 10.46 -2.33
CA LYS A 450 26.70 9.28 -1.46
C LYS A 450 27.81 8.29 -1.81
N ALA A 451 28.14 8.13 -3.09
CA ALA A 451 29.22 7.25 -3.53
C ALA A 451 30.60 7.77 -3.11
N GLY A 452 30.80 9.08 -3.09
CA GLY A 452 32.07 9.72 -2.77
C GLY A 452 33.17 9.50 -3.82
N THR A 453 32.80 9.06 -5.03
CA THR A 453 33.70 8.88 -6.18
C THR A 453 33.00 9.28 -7.47
N SER A 454 33.75 9.79 -8.46
CA SER A 454 33.26 10.22 -9.78
C SER A 454 33.14 9.07 -10.79
N ASN A 455 33.62 7.87 -10.47
CA ASN A 455 33.55 6.70 -11.34
C ASN A 455 32.83 5.48 -10.71
N PRO A 456 31.69 5.66 -10.04
CA PRO A 456 30.94 4.52 -9.52
C PRO A 456 30.32 3.69 -10.66
N VAL A 457 29.83 2.50 -10.30
CA VAL A 457 28.90 1.75 -11.16
C VAL A 457 27.48 2.10 -10.73
N PHE A 458 26.73 2.71 -11.62
CA PHE A 458 25.31 3.05 -11.44
C PHE A 458 24.42 1.96 -12.00
N ILE A 459 23.56 1.41 -11.17
CA ILE A 459 22.49 0.52 -11.61
C ILE A 459 21.20 1.31 -11.72
N LEU A 460 20.73 1.46 -12.94
CA LEU A 460 19.44 2.05 -13.28
C LEU A 460 18.39 0.94 -13.30
N ASP A 461 17.75 0.72 -12.15
CA ASP A 461 16.87 -0.42 -11.97
C ASP A 461 15.44 -0.10 -12.43
N GLU A 462 14.82 -1.05 -13.14
CA GLU A 462 13.44 -0.94 -13.65
C GLU A 462 13.25 0.21 -14.68
N ILE A 463 14.16 0.34 -15.64
CA ILE A 463 14.08 1.38 -16.69
C ILE A 463 12.83 1.21 -17.58
N ASP A 464 12.27 0.01 -17.66
CA ASP A 464 11.04 -0.33 -18.36
C ASP A 464 9.77 0.24 -17.69
N LYS A 465 9.89 0.78 -16.50
CA LYS A 465 8.78 1.42 -15.76
C LYS A 465 8.80 2.94 -15.80
N VAL A 466 9.68 3.52 -16.57
CA VAL A 466 9.70 4.97 -16.83
C VAL A 466 8.56 5.29 -17.78
N THR A 467 7.61 6.10 -17.34
CA THR A 467 6.44 6.51 -18.13
C THR A 467 6.56 7.98 -18.48
N ASN A 468 6.12 8.33 -19.68
CA ASN A 468 6.00 9.71 -20.10
C ASN A 468 4.61 10.21 -19.70
N ASP A 469 4.57 11.18 -18.78
CA ASP A 469 3.35 11.84 -18.32
C ASP A 469 3.34 13.31 -18.73
N PHE A 470 2.18 13.98 -18.57
CA PHE A 470 1.99 15.42 -18.83
C PHE A 470 2.93 16.36 -18.04
N LYS A 471 3.70 15.84 -17.08
CA LYS A 471 4.58 16.65 -16.19
C LYS A 471 6.04 16.67 -16.60
N GLY A 472 6.43 15.96 -17.64
CA GLY A 472 7.81 15.92 -18.12
C GLY A 472 8.16 14.64 -18.86
N ASP A 473 9.34 14.62 -19.50
CA ASP A 473 9.87 13.45 -20.21
C ASP A 473 11.15 12.93 -19.52
N PRO A 474 11.01 12.06 -18.48
CA PRO A 474 12.17 11.44 -17.83
C PRO A 474 13.06 10.64 -18.81
N ALA A 475 12.50 10.13 -19.92
CA ALA A 475 13.25 9.39 -20.91
C ALA A 475 14.26 10.31 -21.63
N SER A 476 13.87 11.54 -21.96
CA SER A 476 14.78 12.55 -22.53
C SER A 476 15.91 12.94 -21.56
N ALA A 477 15.61 13.07 -20.26
CA ALA A 477 16.64 13.33 -19.25
C ALA A 477 17.63 12.14 -19.13
N LEU A 478 17.12 10.91 -19.22
CA LEU A 478 17.97 9.73 -19.24
C LEU A 478 18.83 9.63 -20.49
N LEU A 479 18.35 10.08 -21.65
CA LEU A 479 19.16 10.11 -22.87
C LEU A 479 20.43 10.95 -22.69
N GLU A 480 20.33 12.12 -22.05
CA GLU A 480 21.50 12.97 -21.76
C GLU A 480 22.49 12.28 -20.81
N VAL A 481 21.99 11.60 -19.78
CA VAL A 481 22.82 10.85 -18.81
C VAL A 481 23.53 9.67 -19.49
N LEU A 482 22.84 8.99 -20.40
CA LEU A 482 23.26 7.73 -20.97
C LEU A 482 24.01 7.88 -22.31
N ASP A 483 23.94 9.04 -22.95
CA ASP A 483 24.65 9.28 -24.20
C ASP A 483 26.15 9.60 -23.92
N PRO A 484 27.10 8.76 -24.37
CA PRO A 484 28.54 9.01 -24.16
C PRO A 484 29.07 10.28 -24.80
N GLU A 485 28.32 10.88 -25.75
CA GLU A 485 28.70 12.14 -26.39
C GLU A 485 28.27 13.37 -25.58
N GLN A 486 27.18 13.24 -24.78
CA GLN A 486 26.59 14.34 -24.04
C GLN A 486 26.88 14.27 -22.53
N ASN A 487 27.10 13.08 -21.96
CA ASN A 487 27.23 12.87 -20.53
C ASN A 487 28.49 13.46 -19.87
N ASN A 488 29.45 13.96 -20.67
CA ASN A 488 30.60 14.71 -20.19
C ASN A 488 30.24 16.12 -19.67
N ALA A 489 29.05 16.62 -19.99
CA ALA A 489 28.54 17.92 -19.59
C ALA A 489 27.07 17.79 -19.08
N PHE A 490 26.84 16.84 -18.19
CA PHE A 490 25.49 16.66 -17.61
C PHE A 490 25.11 17.86 -16.76
N HIS A 491 24.01 18.52 -17.11
CA HIS A 491 23.51 19.70 -16.44
C HIS A 491 22.43 19.35 -15.40
N ASP A 492 22.73 19.68 -14.12
CA ASP A 492 21.74 19.58 -13.04
C ASP A 492 21.17 20.98 -12.76
N ASN A 493 19.84 21.12 -12.86
CA ASN A 493 19.14 22.42 -12.72
C ASN A 493 19.26 23.02 -11.31
N TYR A 494 19.54 22.24 -10.28
CA TYR A 494 19.74 22.72 -8.93
C TYR A 494 21.16 23.26 -8.74
N LEU A 495 22.15 22.50 -9.23
CA LEU A 495 23.55 22.90 -9.14
C LEU A 495 23.86 24.05 -10.09
N ASP A 496 23.19 24.12 -11.24
CA ASP A 496 23.48 25.07 -12.33
C ASP A 496 24.98 25.03 -12.76
N ILE A 497 25.54 23.82 -12.72
CA ILE A 497 26.94 23.51 -13.08
C ILE A 497 26.96 22.16 -13.78
N ASP A 498 27.70 22.06 -14.85
CA ASP A 498 27.90 20.81 -15.57
C ASP A 498 28.80 19.85 -14.79
N TYR A 499 28.39 18.57 -14.75
CA TYR A 499 29.14 17.50 -14.11
C TYR A 499 29.53 16.41 -15.12
N ASP A 500 30.82 16.02 -15.14
CA ASP A 500 31.32 15.00 -16.04
C ASP A 500 30.93 13.59 -15.54
N LEU A 501 30.00 12.93 -16.25
CA LEU A 501 29.59 11.55 -16.02
C LEU A 501 30.32 10.55 -16.93
N SER A 502 31.24 10.99 -17.79
CA SER A 502 31.91 10.14 -18.80
C SER A 502 32.71 8.97 -18.22
N LYS A 503 33.05 9.01 -16.93
CA LYS A 503 33.78 7.94 -16.21
C LYS A 503 32.87 7.03 -15.38
N VAL A 504 31.58 7.35 -15.33
CA VAL A 504 30.58 6.53 -14.65
C VAL A 504 30.23 5.33 -15.53
N MET A 505 30.15 4.16 -14.95
CA MET A 505 29.65 2.97 -15.66
C MET A 505 28.18 2.80 -15.36
N PHE A 506 27.32 2.94 -16.35
CA PHE A 506 25.89 2.71 -16.23
C PHE A 506 25.52 1.29 -16.65
N ILE A 507 24.68 0.63 -15.84
CA ILE A 507 24.08 -0.66 -16.14
C ILE A 507 22.57 -0.51 -15.91
N ALA A 508 21.77 -0.70 -16.95
CA ALA A 508 20.33 -0.67 -16.85
C ALA A 508 19.77 -2.07 -16.57
N THR A 509 18.61 -2.15 -15.91
CA THR A 509 17.85 -3.39 -15.79
C THR A 509 16.42 -3.19 -16.23
N ALA A 510 15.86 -4.16 -16.95
CA ALA A 510 14.48 -4.14 -17.44
C ALA A 510 13.84 -5.53 -17.28
N ASN A 511 12.53 -5.57 -17.15
CA ASN A 511 11.77 -6.82 -17.23
C ASN A 511 11.18 -7.00 -18.64
N ASN A 512 10.79 -5.90 -19.28
CA ASN A 512 10.21 -5.90 -20.61
C ASN A 512 10.84 -4.77 -21.46
N LEU A 513 11.24 -5.08 -22.69
CA LEU A 513 11.82 -4.09 -23.60
C LEU A 513 10.76 -3.25 -24.32
N ASN A 514 9.54 -3.77 -24.49
CA ASN A 514 8.48 -3.12 -25.28
C ASN A 514 8.00 -1.78 -24.71
N THR A 515 8.26 -1.51 -23.45
CA THR A 515 7.88 -0.27 -22.76
C THR A 515 8.98 0.79 -22.77
N ILE A 516 10.18 0.42 -23.21
CA ILE A 516 11.32 1.34 -23.30
C ILE A 516 11.29 2.07 -24.65
N SER A 517 11.52 3.37 -24.64
CA SER A 517 11.56 4.16 -25.87
C SER A 517 12.71 3.71 -26.79
N GLN A 518 12.45 3.70 -28.10
CA GLN A 518 13.44 3.26 -29.08
C GLN A 518 14.77 4.03 -29.02
N PRO A 519 14.80 5.37 -28.82
CA PRO A 519 16.06 6.10 -28.69
C PRO A 519 16.94 5.65 -27.51
N LEU A 520 16.33 5.18 -26.42
CA LEU A 520 17.07 4.60 -25.28
C LEU A 520 17.61 3.22 -25.64
N LEU A 521 16.81 2.37 -26.31
CA LEU A 521 17.24 1.03 -26.72
C LEU A 521 18.43 1.08 -27.68
N ASP A 522 18.44 2.04 -28.61
CA ASP A 522 19.54 2.20 -29.59
C ASP A 522 20.90 2.52 -28.96
N ARG A 523 20.92 3.01 -27.72
CA ARG A 523 22.14 3.31 -26.95
C ARG A 523 22.57 2.19 -25.99
N MET A 524 21.80 1.08 -25.97
CA MET A 524 22.01 -0.02 -25.03
C MET A 524 22.48 -1.28 -25.73
N GLU A 525 23.45 -1.95 -25.15
CA GLU A 525 23.77 -3.35 -25.45
C GLU A 525 22.85 -4.24 -24.66
N LEU A 526 21.91 -4.90 -25.35
CA LEU A 526 20.89 -5.75 -24.72
C LEU A 526 21.48 -7.14 -24.38
N ILE A 527 21.46 -7.51 -23.11
CA ILE A 527 21.89 -8.82 -22.62
C ILE A 527 20.69 -9.51 -21.97
N GLU A 528 20.23 -10.58 -22.60
CA GLU A 528 19.12 -11.38 -22.06
C GLU A 528 19.56 -12.21 -20.86
N VAL A 529 18.87 -12.04 -19.74
CA VAL A 529 19.04 -12.86 -18.53
C VAL A 529 17.84 -13.78 -18.44
N SER A 530 17.97 -14.99 -18.99
CA SER A 530 16.91 -16.00 -18.99
C SER A 530 16.55 -16.47 -17.57
N GLY A 531 15.39 -17.11 -17.43
CA GLY A 531 15.01 -17.79 -16.19
C GLY A 531 15.94 -18.96 -15.84
N TYR A 532 15.93 -19.35 -14.58
CA TYR A 532 16.69 -20.50 -14.10
C TYR A 532 15.88 -21.79 -14.25
N ILE A 533 16.56 -22.83 -14.64
CA ILE A 533 16.01 -24.18 -14.58
C ILE A 533 16.02 -24.71 -13.14
N MET A 534 15.30 -25.82 -12.91
CA MET A 534 15.16 -26.39 -11.56
C MET A 534 16.52 -26.70 -10.93
N GLU A 535 17.41 -27.36 -11.69
CA GLU A 535 18.72 -27.76 -11.23
C GLU A 535 19.56 -26.54 -10.83
N GLU A 536 19.50 -25.46 -11.62
CA GLU A 536 20.15 -24.19 -11.31
C GLU A 536 19.55 -23.55 -10.05
N LYS A 537 18.22 -23.54 -9.92
CA LYS A 537 17.54 -23.02 -8.70
C LYS A 537 17.94 -23.79 -7.44
N VAL A 538 18.07 -25.11 -7.52
CA VAL A 538 18.54 -25.96 -6.41
C VAL A 538 19.99 -25.57 -6.01
N GLU A 539 20.87 -25.41 -6.98
CA GLU A 539 22.26 -25.01 -6.72
C GLU A 539 22.36 -23.58 -6.16
N ILE A 540 21.58 -22.63 -6.72
CA ILE A 540 21.49 -21.25 -6.22
C ILE A 540 20.97 -21.25 -4.78
N ALA A 541 19.92 -22.02 -4.52
CA ALA A 541 19.36 -22.13 -3.16
C ALA A 541 20.40 -22.68 -2.17
N ALA A 542 21.09 -23.75 -2.54
CA ALA A 542 22.09 -24.39 -1.67
C ALA A 542 23.32 -23.50 -1.42
N ARG A 543 23.84 -22.84 -2.46
CA ARG A 543 25.09 -22.05 -2.39
C ARG A 543 24.90 -20.64 -1.87
N HIS A 544 23.74 -19.99 -2.18
CA HIS A 544 23.55 -18.58 -1.93
C HIS A 544 22.36 -18.27 -1.01
N LEU A 545 21.14 -18.81 -1.29
CA LEU A 545 19.96 -18.40 -0.56
C LEU A 545 19.92 -18.96 0.87
N VAL A 546 20.20 -20.25 1.06
CA VAL A 546 20.20 -20.87 2.40
C VAL A 546 21.24 -20.26 3.32
N PRO A 547 22.52 -20.10 2.92
CA PRO A 547 23.52 -19.44 3.76
C PRO A 547 23.18 -17.99 4.12
N LYS A 548 22.66 -17.23 3.14
CA LYS A 548 22.21 -15.85 3.33
C LYS A 548 21.04 -15.77 4.33
N GLN A 549 20.05 -16.65 4.18
CA GLN A 549 18.88 -16.64 5.05
C GLN A 549 19.21 -17.13 6.47
N LEU A 550 20.15 -18.07 6.64
CA LEU A 550 20.67 -18.45 7.96
C LEU A 550 21.28 -17.26 8.69
N GLU A 551 22.10 -16.48 8.00
CA GLU A 551 22.77 -15.30 8.55
C GLU A 551 21.76 -14.21 8.92
N ILE A 552 20.83 -13.89 8.03
CA ILE A 552 19.77 -12.86 8.27
C ILE A 552 18.90 -13.20 9.48
N HIS A 553 18.64 -14.49 9.71
CA HIS A 553 17.78 -14.94 10.81
C HIS A 553 18.54 -15.35 12.08
N GLY A 554 19.85 -15.06 12.15
CA GLY A 554 20.67 -15.34 13.35
C GLY A 554 20.88 -16.84 13.63
N LEU A 555 20.71 -17.71 12.64
CA LEU A 555 20.93 -19.13 12.76
C LEU A 555 22.40 -19.47 12.41
N SER A 556 23.09 -20.20 13.28
CA SER A 556 24.47 -20.58 13.03
C SER A 556 24.59 -21.49 11.81
N LYS A 557 25.59 -21.22 10.95
CA LYS A 557 25.89 -22.06 9.78
C LYS A 557 26.15 -23.50 10.22
N GLY A 558 25.47 -24.47 9.58
CA GLY A 558 25.64 -25.89 9.84
C GLY A 558 24.69 -26.52 10.87
N LYS A 559 23.93 -25.75 11.67
CA LYS A 559 22.97 -26.32 12.62
C LYS A 559 21.81 -27.05 11.94
N VAL A 560 21.36 -26.56 10.80
CA VAL A 560 20.26 -27.17 10.03
C VAL A 560 20.70 -27.34 8.58
N LYS A 561 20.58 -28.56 8.05
CA LYS A 561 20.92 -28.88 6.66
C LYS A 561 19.67 -28.88 5.78
N PHE A 562 19.84 -28.41 4.55
CA PHE A 562 18.83 -28.46 3.50
C PHE A 562 19.33 -29.38 2.38
N PRO A 563 18.93 -30.66 2.38
CA PRO A 563 19.28 -31.58 1.29
C PRO A 563 18.75 -31.06 -0.06
N LYS A 564 19.46 -31.40 -1.15
CA LYS A 564 19.02 -31.01 -2.50
C LYS A 564 17.60 -31.49 -2.82
N LYS A 565 17.19 -32.66 -2.34
CA LYS A 565 15.83 -33.20 -2.49
C LYS A 565 14.78 -32.31 -1.82
N THR A 566 15.09 -31.74 -0.66
CA THR A 566 14.19 -30.80 0.04
C THR A 566 14.06 -29.49 -0.73
N LEU A 567 15.18 -28.93 -1.21
CA LEU A 567 15.16 -27.72 -2.04
C LEU A 567 14.38 -27.95 -3.34
N GLN A 568 14.57 -29.13 -3.96
CA GLN A 568 13.79 -29.52 -5.13
C GLN A 568 12.29 -29.57 -4.83
N ALA A 569 11.90 -30.20 -3.71
CA ALA A 569 10.49 -30.26 -3.30
C ALA A 569 9.89 -28.87 -3.02
N ILE A 570 10.67 -27.93 -2.45
CA ILE A 570 10.22 -26.54 -2.27
C ILE A 570 9.96 -25.87 -3.62
N ILE A 571 10.88 -26.03 -4.57
CA ILE A 571 10.77 -25.43 -5.90
C ILE A 571 9.56 -26.00 -6.65
N GLU A 572 9.36 -27.32 -6.59
CA GLU A 572 8.30 -28.02 -7.33
C GLU A 572 6.90 -27.78 -6.78
N SER A 573 6.78 -27.71 -5.44
CA SER A 573 5.49 -27.75 -4.77
C SER A 573 5.05 -26.41 -4.18
N TYR A 574 5.96 -25.46 -4.03
CA TYR A 574 5.68 -24.19 -3.34
C TYR A 574 6.13 -22.94 -4.10
N THR A 575 6.70 -23.08 -5.30
CA THR A 575 7.09 -21.92 -6.13
C THR A 575 6.71 -22.12 -7.60
N ARG A 576 6.32 -21.02 -8.28
CA ARG A 576 6.03 -20.99 -9.72
C ARG A 576 6.55 -19.69 -10.29
N GLU A 577 7.87 -19.62 -10.49
CA GLU A 577 8.56 -18.40 -10.96
C GLU A 577 9.74 -18.77 -11.90
N SER A 578 10.14 -17.85 -12.79
CA SER A 578 11.36 -18.00 -13.60
C SER A 578 12.64 -17.76 -12.80
N GLY A 579 12.58 -16.87 -11.81
CA GLY A 579 13.68 -16.52 -10.93
C GLY A 579 13.76 -17.36 -9.68
N VAL A 580 14.30 -16.76 -8.62
CA VAL A 580 14.46 -17.36 -7.29
C VAL A 580 13.95 -16.47 -6.15
N ARG A 581 13.13 -15.45 -6.47
CA ARG A 581 12.63 -14.49 -5.47
C ARG A 581 11.58 -15.09 -4.54
N GLU A 582 10.67 -15.88 -5.08
CA GLU A 582 9.68 -16.60 -4.30
C GLU A 582 10.32 -17.72 -3.49
N LEU A 583 11.26 -18.44 -4.10
CA LEU A 583 12.08 -19.44 -3.42
C LEU A 583 12.82 -18.84 -2.21
N ASP A 584 13.43 -17.67 -2.34
CA ASP A 584 14.07 -16.95 -1.23
C ASP A 584 13.07 -16.65 -0.10
N LYS A 585 11.84 -16.20 -0.44
CA LYS A 585 10.76 -15.96 0.53
C LYS A 585 10.29 -17.26 1.23
N LYS A 586 10.18 -18.39 0.52
CA LYS A 586 9.78 -19.67 1.11
C LYS A 586 10.87 -20.19 2.05
N ILE A 587 12.13 -20.11 1.66
CA ILE A 587 13.28 -20.43 2.53
C ILE A 587 13.26 -19.54 3.77
N ALA A 588 13.07 -18.22 3.61
CA ALA A 588 12.96 -17.28 4.72
C ALA A 588 11.80 -17.62 5.67
N LYS A 589 10.66 -18.10 5.15
CA LYS A 589 9.53 -18.56 5.96
C LYS A 589 9.91 -19.78 6.83
N ILE A 590 10.67 -20.72 6.29
CA ILE A 590 11.19 -21.87 7.05
C ILE A 590 12.16 -21.36 8.12
N MET A 591 13.11 -20.47 7.76
CA MET A 591 14.10 -19.92 8.70
C MET A 591 13.45 -19.18 9.87
N ARG A 592 12.39 -18.41 9.63
CA ARG A 592 11.64 -17.74 10.71
C ARG A 592 11.03 -18.73 11.71
N LYS A 593 10.46 -19.83 11.22
CA LYS A 593 9.93 -20.87 12.11
C LYS A 593 11.02 -21.59 12.90
N LEU A 594 12.18 -21.83 12.27
CA LEU A 594 13.36 -22.39 12.95
C LEU A 594 13.92 -21.41 14.01
N ALA A 595 14.02 -20.13 13.68
CA ALA A 595 14.46 -19.09 14.61
C ALA A 595 13.50 -18.98 15.80
N ARG A 596 12.18 -19.07 15.58
CA ARG A 596 11.20 -19.15 16.68
C ARG A 596 11.45 -20.33 17.59
N LYS A 597 11.64 -21.56 17.03
CA LYS A 597 11.93 -22.76 17.82
C LYS A 597 13.19 -22.57 18.67
N LEU A 598 14.25 -22.02 18.07
CA LEU A 598 15.50 -21.75 18.79
C LEU A 598 15.29 -20.74 19.93
N ALA A 599 14.51 -19.68 19.70
CA ALA A 599 14.19 -18.68 20.71
C ALA A 599 13.31 -19.22 21.85
N SER A 600 12.47 -20.24 21.56
CA SER A 600 11.67 -20.96 22.56
C SER A 600 12.45 -22.11 23.24
N SER A 601 13.77 -22.21 23.02
CA SER A 601 14.64 -23.30 23.56
C SER A 601 14.20 -24.71 23.15
N GLU A 602 13.49 -24.82 22.01
CA GLU A 602 13.15 -26.12 21.39
C GLU A 602 14.34 -26.64 20.58
N GLU A 603 14.47 -27.98 20.49
CA GLU A 603 15.51 -28.60 19.67
C GLU A 603 15.27 -28.34 18.17
N LEU A 604 16.33 -27.96 17.49
CA LEU A 604 16.30 -27.79 16.03
C LEU A 604 16.52 -29.15 15.33
N PRO A 605 15.81 -29.41 14.24
CA PRO A 605 16.07 -30.58 13.43
C PRO A 605 17.45 -30.48 12.77
N ALA A 606 18.21 -31.59 12.74
CA ALA A 606 19.54 -31.62 12.09
C ALA A 606 19.45 -31.36 10.58
N GLN A 607 18.32 -31.72 9.96
CA GLN A 607 18.01 -31.46 8.56
C GLN A 607 16.50 -31.32 8.35
N ILE A 608 16.10 -30.55 7.35
CA ILE A 608 14.70 -30.45 6.89
C ILE A 608 14.50 -31.48 5.79
N ARG A 609 13.51 -32.36 5.95
CA ARG A 609 13.12 -33.36 4.95
C ARG A 609 11.97 -32.86 4.09
N PRO A 610 11.71 -33.44 2.91
CA PRO A 610 10.56 -33.06 2.10
C PRO A 610 9.21 -33.24 2.83
N GLU A 611 9.09 -34.27 3.70
CA GLU A 611 7.88 -34.54 4.48
C GLU A 611 7.59 -33.42 5.51
N ASP A 612 8.63 -32.81 6.05
CA ASP A 612 8.52 -31.74 7.06
C ASP A 612 8.02 -30.41 6.46
N LEU A 613 8.04 -30.25 5.13
CA LEU A 613 7.70 -29.01 4.45
C LEU A 613 6.27 -28.56 4.71
N HIS A 614 5.34 -29.48 4.89
CA HIS A 614 3.96 -29.17 5.23
C HIS A 614 3.86 -28.38 6.54
N ASP A 615 4.64 -28.74 7.55
CA ASP A 615 4.64 -28.05 8.85
C ASP A 615 5.21 -26.63 8.76
N TYR A 616 6.18 -26.43 7.87
CA TYR A 616 6.84 -25.13 7.71
C TYR A 616 6.13 -24.22 6.72
N LEU A 617 5.66 -24.73 5.59
CA LEU A 617 5.11 -23.95 4.49
C LEU A 617 3.58 -24.00 4.40
N GLY A 618 2.96 -25.07 4.92
CA GLY A 618 1.53 -25.34 4.79
C GLY A 618 1.23 -26.33 3.67
N ALA A 619 -0.03 -26.37 3.22
CA ALA A 619 -0.45 -27.24 2.13
C ALA A 619 0.35 -26.97 0.84
N VAL A 620 0.54 -28.01 0.03
CA VAL A 620 1.16 -27.92 -1.28
C VAL A 620 0.38 -26.93 -2.15
N GLU A 621 1.07 -25.93 -2.69
CA GLU A 621 0.45 -24.86 -3.49
C GLU A 621 0.32 -25.27 -4.97
N TYR A 622 1.24 -26.09 -5.45
CA TYR A 622 1.30 -26.51 -6.87
C TYR A 622 1.43 -28.01 -6.95
N THR A 623 0.54 -28.64 -7.71
CA THR A 623 0.63 -30.07 -8.06
C THR A 623 1.39 -30.21 -9.36
N ARG A 624 2.21 -31.26 -9.49
CA ARG A 624 2.95 -31.53 -10.73
C ARG A 624 1.99 -31.86 -11.87
N ASP A 625 2.22 -31.22 -13.02
CA ASP A 625 1.70 -31.71 -14.29
C ASP A 625 2.45 -32.99 -14.63
N LYS A 626 1.78 -34.11 -14.50
CA LYS A 626 2.31 -35.38 -14.93
C LYS A 626 1.71 -35.72 -16.29
N TYR A 627 2.53 -36.27 -17.17
CA TYR A 627 2.03 -36.86 -18.38
C TYR A 627 0.99 -37.95 -18.05
N GLN A 628 -0.25 -37.75 -18.57
CA GLN A 628 -1.40 -38.61 -18.20
C GLN A 628 -1.60 -39.80 -19.15
N GLY A 629 -0.74 -39.96 -20.17
CA GLY A 629 -0.89 -40.97 -21.20
C GLY A 629 -1.78 -40.55 -22.37
N ASN A 630 -1.86 -41.38 -23.42
CA ASN A 630 -2.56 -41.07 -24.67
C ASN A 630 -3.58 -42.18 -25.02
N ASN A 631 -4.45 -42.54 -24.08
CA ASN A 631 -5.43 -43.60 -24.28
C ASN A 631 -6.67 -43.16 -25.09
N TYR A 632 -6.85 -41.84 -25.24
CA TYR A 632 -7.98 -41.23 -25.94
C TYR A 632 -7.53 -40.62 -27.29
N ALA A 633 -8.38 -40.70 -28.31
CA ALA A 633 -8.18 -39.96 -29.55
C ALA A 633 -8.34 -38.45 -29.28
N GLY A 634 -7.60 -37.63 -30.04
CA GLY A 634 -7.68 -36.20 -29.97
C GLY A 634 -6.96 -35.57 -28.78
N VAL A 635 -6.21 -36.32 -27.97
CA VAL A 635 -5.41 -35.80 -26.85
C VAL A 635 -3.93 -35.79 -27.21
N VAL A 636 -3.32 -34.62 -27.29
CA VAL A 636 -1.91 -34.42 -27.68
C VAL A 636 -1.22 -33.53 -26.68
N THR A 637 0.02 -33.86 -26.36
CA THR A 637 0.84 -33.04 -25.47
C THR A 637 1.67 -32.04 -26.28
N GLY A 638 1.42 -30.77 -26.06
CA GLY A 638 2.21 -29.65 -26.55
C GLY A 638 3.14 -29.10 -25.47
N LEU A 639 3.97 -28.14 -25.86
CA LEU A 639 4.89 -27.44 -25.00
C LEU A 639 4.61 -25.94 -25.06
N ALA A 640 4.40 -25.33 -23.92
CA ALA A 640 4.22 -23.90 -23.76
C ALA A 640 5.42 -23.28 -23.04
N TRP A 641 5.65 -22.00 -23.33
CA TRP A 641 6.53 -21.15 -22.58
C TRP A 641 5.73 -20.01 -21.97
N THR A 642 5.93 -19.77 -20.69
CA THR A 642 5.27 -18.74 -19.92
C THR A 642 6.30 -17.86 -19.21
N ALA A 643 5.86 -16.73 -18.68
CA ALA A 643 6.72 -15.87 -17.87
C ALA A 643 7.32 -16.57 -16.63
N VAL A 644 6.82 -17.73 -16.24
CA VAL A 644 7.28 -18.52 -15.09
C VAL A 644 8.11 -19.76 -15.50
N GLY A 645 8.29 -20.00 -16.79
CA GLY A 645 9.09 -21.09 -17.35
C GLY A 645 8.34 -21.92 -18.37
N GLY A 646 8.92 -23.08 -18.75
CA GLY A 646 8.26 -24.03 -19.65
C GLY A 646 7.27 -24.92 -18.91
N GLU A 647 6.15 -25.24 -19.57
CA GLU A 647 5.08 -26.12 -19.08
C GLU A 647 4.63 -27.07 -20.19
N ILE A 648 4.09 -28.24 -19.79
CA ILE A 648 3.40 -29.11 -20.74
C ILE A 648 1.97 -28.58 -20.93
N LEU A 649 1.45 -28.75 -22.13
CA LEU A 649 0.13 -28.29 -22.51
C LEU A 649 -0.63 -29.46 -23.13
N PHE A 650 -1.81 -29.78 -22.63
CA PHE A 650 -2.69 -30.73 -23.26
C PHE A 650 -3.60 -30.01 -24.24
N VAL A 651 -3.69 -30.52 -25.45
CA VAL A 651 -4.67 -30.13 -26.44
C VAL A 651 -5.62 -31.29 -26.64
N GLU A 652 -6.88 -31.08 -26.33
CA GLU A 652 -7.94 -32.09 -26.41
C GLU A 652 -8.93 -31.67 -27.50
N SER A 653 -9.07 -32.50 -28.52
CA SER A 653 -10.06 -32.31 -29.59
C SER A 653 -11.13 -33.36 -29.49
N SER A 654 -12.38 -32.96 -29.52
CA SER A 654 -13.52 -33.86 -29.55
C SER A 654 -14.46 -33.53 -30.72
N LEU A 655 -15.12 -34.56 -31.18
CA LEU A 655 -16.08 -34.50 -32.29
C LEU A 655 -17.49 -34.78 -31.77
N SER A 656 -18.45 -33.95 -32.18
CA SER A 656 -19.86 -34.15 -31.87
C SER A 656 -20.71 -34.06 -33.14
N LYS A 657 -21.70 -35.00 -33.31
CA LYS A 657 -22.60 -34.92 -34.49
C LYS A 657 -23.37 -33.60 -34.48
N GLY A 658 -23.40 -32.93 -35.65
CA GLY A 658 -24.10 -31.67 -35.81
C GLY A 658 -24.21 -31.29 -37.29
N LYS A 659 -25.06 -30.29 -37.58
CA LYS A 659 -25.21 -29.74 -38.93
C LYS A 659 -24.21 -28.60 -39.10
N GLY A 660 -23.12 -28.87 -39.82
CA GLY A 660 -22.16 -27.86 -40.21
C GLY A 660 -21.01 -27.63 -39.23
N SER A 661 -19.86 -27.34 -39.76
CA SER A 661 -18.55 -27.23 -39.12
C SER A 661 -18.45 -26.10 -38.08
N LYS A 662 -19.07 -26.28 -36.92
CA LYS A 662 -18.88 -25.34 -35.80
C LYS A 662 -17.57 -25.67 -35.09
N LEU A 663 -16.63 -24.74 -35.08
CA LEU A 663 -15.44 -24.80 -34.22
C LEU A 663 -15.75 -24.11 -32.88
N THR A 664 -15.64 -24.85 -31.81
CA THR A 664 -15.75 -24.33 -30.44
C THR A 664 -14.38 -24.40 -29.78
N LEU A 665 -13.93 -23.27 -29.21
CA LEU A 665 -12.63 -23.16 -28.55
C LEU A 665 -12.87 -22.82 -27.07
N THR A 666 -12.23 -23.56 -26.18
CA THR A 666 -12.32 -23.34 -24.71
C THR A 666 -10.94 -23.50 -24.06
N GLY A 667 -10.71 -22.86 -22.89
CA GLY A 667 -9.44 -22.94 -22.14
C GLY A 667 -8.71 -21.62 -21.98
N ASN A 668 -9.43 -20.47 -22.09
CA ASN A 668 -8.85 -19.13 -21.97
C ASN A 668 -7.72 -18.86 -22.97
N LEU A 669 -8.03 -19.09 -24.25
CA LEU A 669 -7.09 -18.91 -25.37
C LEU A 669 -7.05 -17.46 -25.81
N GLY A 670 -5.85 -16.92 -25.99
CA GLY A 670 -5.61 -15.62 -26.64
C GLY A 670 -5.92 -15.66 -28.14
N ASP A 671 -5.88 -14.50 -28.78
CA ASP A 671 -6.35 -14.37 -30.17
C ASP A 671 -5.40 -15.07 -31.15
N VAL A 672 -4.09 -15.02 -30.92
CA VAL A 672 -3.11 -15.75 -31.78
C VAL A 672 -3.30 -17.25 -31.70
N MET A 673 -3.62 -17.77 -30.51
CA MET A 673 -3.86 -19.20 -30.32
C MET A 673 -5.18 -19.65 -30.93
N LYS A 674 -6.24 -18.81 -30.91
CA LYS A 674 -7.51 -19.04 -31.60
C LYS A 674 -7.32 -19.06 -33.14
N GLU A 675 -6.54 -18.13 -33.66
CA GLU A 675 -6.17 -18.06 -35.06
C GLU A 675 -5.43 -19.32 -35.48
N SER A 676 -4.46 -19.79 -34.69
CA SER A 676 -3.73 -21.04 -34.91
C SER A 676 -4.65 -22.27 -34.94
N ALA A 677 -5.70 -22.29 -34.11
CA ALA A 677 -6.68 -23.37 -34.08
C ALA A 677 -7.56 -23.36 -35.34
N MET A 678 -7.98 -22.17 -35.82
CA MET A 678 -8.72 -22.04 -37.06
C MET A 678 -7.87 -22.47 -38.25
N LEU A 679 -6.62 -22.02 -38.32
CA LEU A 679 -5.67 -22.38 -39.35
C LEU A 679 -5.42 -23.92 -39.40
N ALA A 680 -5.32 -24.55 -38.21
CA ALA A 680 -5.15 -26.01 -38.10
C ALA A 680 -6.34 -26.75 -38.69
N LEU A 681 -7.58 -26.32 -38.41
CA LEU A 681 -8.78 -26.94 -38.97
C LEU A 681 -8.89 -26.74 -40.47
N GLU A 682 -8.68 -25.52 -41.00
CA GLU A 682 -8.70 -25.20 -42.42
C GLU A 682 -7.65 -25.97 -43.19
N TYR A 683 -6.44 -26.13 -42.64
CA TYR A 683 -5.40 -26.94 -43.25
C TYR A 683 -5.85 -28.42 -43.44
N ILE A 684 -6.43 -29.01 -42.38
CA ILE A 684 -6.90 -30.41 -42.39
C ILE A 684 -8.06 -30.54 -43.38
N HIS A 685 -9.00 -29.59 -43.43
CA HIS A 685 -10.13 -29.58 -44.35
C HIS A 685 -9.66 -29.55 -45.79
N SER A 686 -8.74 -28.65 -46.15
CA SER A 686 -8.19 -28.56 -47.52
C SER A 686 -7.31 -29.73 -47.93
N HIS A 687 -6.84 -30.52 -46.97
CA HIS A 687 -5.93 -31.66 -47.20
C HIS A 687 -6.46 -32.99 -46.63
N ALA A 688 -7.78 -33.13 -46.48
CA ALA A 688 -8.43 -34.28 -45.87
C ALA A 688 -7.96 -35.64 -46.40
N GLY A 689 -7.83 -35.76 -47.71
CA GLY A 689 -7.38 -36.98 -48.39
C GLY A 689 -5.96 -37.37 -47.99
N LEU A 690 -5.07 -36.49 -47.67
CA LEU A 690 -3.70 -36.82 -47.23
C LEU A 690 -3.69 -37.52 -45.90
N PHE A 691 -4.65 -37.24 -45.02
CA PHE A 691 -4.77 -37.85 -43.70
C PHE A 691 -5.75 -39.03 -43.65
N GLY A 692 -6.38 -39.39 -44.79
CA GLY A 692 -7.39 -40.44 -44.89
C GLY A 692 -8.69 -40.05 -44.16
N ILE A 693 -9.06 -38.76 -44.16
CA ILE A 693 -10.28 -38.24 -43.58
C ILE A 693 -11.31 -38.06 -44.72
N ASP A 694 -12.52 -38.54 -44.50
CA ASP A 694 -13.65 -38.33 -45.42
C ASP A 694 -14.11 -36.87 -45.32
N GLU A 695 -14.18 -36.17 -46.47
CA GLU A 695 -14.64 -34.78 -46.55
C GLU A 695 -16.03 -34.56 -45.96
N GLY A 696 -16.93 -35.53 -46.08
CA GLY A 696 -18.25 -35.50 -45.45
C GLY A 696 -18.26 -35.41 -43.91
N MET A 697 -17.13 -35.70 -43.27
CA MET A 697 -17.03 -35.56 -41.84
C MET A 697 -17.06 -34.11 -41.41
N PHE A 698 -16.52 -33.20 -42.21
CA PHE A 698 -16.51 -31.77 -41.87
C PHE A 698 -17.92 -31.14 -41.93
N GLU A 699 -18.80 -31.72 -42.73
CA GLU A 699 -20.19 -31.26 -42.81
C GLU A 699 -21.08 -31.80 -41.66
N ASN A 700 -20.75 -33.00 -41.15
CA ASN A 700 -21.59 -33.77 -40.24
C ASN A 700 -21.12 -33.72 -38.78
N TRP A 701 -19.94 -33.15 -38.50
CA TRP A 701 -19.37 -33.13 -37.18
C TRP A 701 -18.90 -31.74 -36.79
N ASN A 702 -19.30 -31.30 -35.57
CA ASN A 702 -18.76 -30.12 -34.92
C ASN A 702 -17.46 -30.47 -34.22
N VAL A 703 -16.53 -29.54 -34.23
CA VAL A 703 -15.23 -29.66 -33.60
C VAL A 703 -15.17 -28.84 -32.34
N HIS A 704 -14.70 -29.43 -31.24
CA HIS A 704 -14.40 -28.71 -30.02
C HIS A 704 -12.95 -28.97 -29.65
N ILE A 705 -12.16 -27.87 -29.55
CA ILE A 705 -10.81 -27.91 -29.02
C ILE A 705 -10.83 -27.31 -27.63
N HIS A 706 -10.37 -28.07 -26.66
CA HIS A 706 -10.22 -27.65 -25.28
C HIS A 706 -8.75 -27.70 -24.88
N VAL A 707 -8.29 -26.65 -24.21
CA VAL A 707 -6.96 -26.63 -23.59
C VAL A 707 -7.17 -26.46 -22.08
N PRO A 708 -6.97 -27.53 -21.28
CA PRO A 708 -7.20 -27.52 -19.84
C PRO A 708 -6.48 -26.39 -19.12
N GLU A 709 -6.83 -26.15 -17.85
CA GLU A 709 -6.34 -25.05 -17.01
C GLU A 709 -6.75 -23.64 -17.48
N GLY A 710 -8.05 -23.41 -17.64
CA GLY A 710 -8.62 -22.14 -18.10
C GLY A 710 -8.36 -20.92 -17.19
N ALA A 711 -7.84 -21.12 -15.97
CA ALA A 711 -7.44 -20.02 -15.08
C ALA A 711 -6.18 -19.27 -15.59
N ILE A 712 -5.37 -19.91 -16.44
CA ILE A 712 -4.12 -19.32 -16.98
C ILE A 712 -4.37 -18.92 -18.43
N PRO A 713 -4.19 -17.65 -18.80
CA PRO A 713 -4.26 -17.22 -20.18
C PRO A 713 -3.18 -17.91 -21.03
N LYS A 714 -3.56 -18.42 -22.19
CA LYS A 714 -2.65 -19.12 -23.12
C LYS A 714 -2.72 -18.43 -24.46
N ASP A 715 -1.58 -17.99 -24.96
CA ASP A 715 -1.49 -17.34 -26.26
C ASP A 715 -0.20 -17.72 -26.99
N GLY A 716 -0.23 -17.62 -28.31
CA GLY A 716 0.92 -17.85 -29.18
C GLY A 716 0.69 -18.94 -30.23
N PRO A 717 1.46 -18.89 -31.34
CA PRO A 717 1.29 -19.76 -32.48
C PRO A 717 1.93 -21.17 -32.30
N SER A 718 2.72 -21.37 -31.22
CA SER A 718 3.59 -22.54 -31.04
C SER A 718 2.86 -23.86 -30.81
N ALA A 719 1.54 -23.84 -30.64
CA ALA A 719 0.69 -25.03 -30.49
C ALA A 719 0.12 -25.51 -31.83
N GLY A 720 0.43 -24.87 -32.95
CA GLY A 720 -0.15 -25.18 -34.28
C GLY A 720 -0.03 -26.64 -34.68
N ILE A 721 1.18 -27.21 -34.65
CA ILE A 721 1.39 -28.62 -34.93
C ILE A 721 0.69 -29.57 -33.97
N THR A 722 0.57 -29.17 -32.69
CA THR A 722 -0.14 -29.93 -31.65
C THR A 722 -1.64 -29.97 -31.96
N MET A 723 -2.22 -28.84 -32.37
CA MET A 723 -3.64 -28.73 -32.74
C MET A 723 -3.98 -29.56 -33.96
N VAL A 724 -3.15 -29.49 -35.03
CA VAL A 724 -3.32 -30.35 -36.21
C VAL A 724 -3.27 -31.81 -35.83
N THR A 725 -2.28 -32.22 -35.07
CA THR A 725 -2.12 -33.62 -34.64
C THR A 725 -3.31 -34.08 -33.78
N SER A 726 -3.79 -33.25 -32.91
CA SER A 726 -4.98 -33.51 -32.06
C SER A 726 -6.23 -33.70 -32.95
N LEU A 727 -6.45 -32.79 -33.86
CA LEU A 727 -7.60 -32.87 -34.79
C LEU A 727 -7.53 -34.11 -35.71
N VAL A 728 -6.36 -34.39 -36.32
CA VAL A 728 -6.19 -35.61 -37.16
C VAL A 728 -6.41 -36.87 -36.31
N SER A 729 -5.91 -36.95 -35.10
CA SER A 729 -6.20 -38.05 -34.18
C SER A 729 -7.69 -38.19 -33.90
N ALA A 730 -8.40 -37.10 -33.66
CA ALA A 730 -9.84 -37.05 -33.38
C ALA A 730 -10.64 -37.53 -34.59
N PHE A 731 -10.33 -37.05 -35.83
CA PHE A 731 -11.01 -37.41 -37.07
C PHE A 731 -10.70 -38.85 -37.53
N THR A 732 -9.48 -39.35 -37.27
CA THR A 732 -9.07 -40.70 -37.68
C THR A 732 -9.24 -41.72 -36.55
N GLN A 733 -9.53 -41.32 -35.34
CA GLN A 733 -9.56 -42.17 -34.14
C GLN A 733 -8.25 -42.92 -33.88
N ARG A 734 -7.14 -42.46 -34.48
CA ARG A 734 -5.81 -43.05 -34.31
C ARG A 734 -5.19 -42.63 -33.01
N LYS A 735 -4.50 -43.58 -32.40
CA LYS A 735 -3.81 -43.41 -31.13
C LYS A 735 -2.57 -42.52 -31.29
N VAL A 736 -2.39 -41.58 -30.40
CA VAL A 736 -1.17 -40.76 -30.33
C VAL A 736 -0.05 -41.55 -29.63
N ARG A 737 1.20 -41.41 -30.10
CA ARG A 737 2.37 -42.05 -29.47
C ARG A 737 2.54 -41.58 -28.04
N SER A 738 2.81 -42.54 -27.14
CA SER A 738 3.04 -42.22 -25.72
C SER A 738 4.40 -41.53 -25.48
N ASN A 739 4.53 -40.76 -24.42
CA ASN A 739 5.76 -40.04 -24.01
C ASN A 739 6.33 -39.10 -25.08
N LEU A 740 5.46 -38.56 -25.95
CA LEU A 740 5.76 -37.64 -27.03
C LEU A 740 5.17 -36.28 -26.70
N ALA A 741 5.94 -35.23 -26.91
CA ALA A 741 5.43 -33.85 -26.94
C ALA A 741 5.94 -33.11 -28.18
N MET A 742 5.27 -32.03 -28.54
CA MET A 742 5.63 -31.27 -29.73
C MET A 742 5.44 -29.78 -29.53
N THR A 743 6.16 -28.99 -30.32
CA THR A 743 5.96 -27.55 -30.44
C THR A 743 6.42 -27.06 -31.80
N GLY A 744 5.63 -26.19 -32.42
CA GLY A 744 5.90 -25.60 -33.71
C GLY A 744 4.70 -24.82 -34.19
N GLU A 745 4.96 -23.80 -34.97
CA GLU A 745 3.95 -23.04 -35.70
C GLU A 745 3.70 -23.71 -37.05
N ILE A 746 2.48 -23.62 -37.57
CA ILE A 746 2.10 -24.13 -38.87
C ILE A 746 1.66 -23.00 -39.78
N THR A 747 1.98 -23.13 -41.09
CA THR A 747 1.46 -22.28 -42.13
C THR A 747 0.32 -22.96 -42.90
N LEU A 748 -0.48 -22.21 -43.65
CA LEU A 748 -1.52 -22.73 -44.58
C LEU A 748 -0.99 -23.70 -45.65
N ARG A 749 0.33 -23.74 -45.85
CA ARG A 749 0.99 -24.66 -46.81
C ARG A 749 1.51 -25.94 -46.10
N GLY A 750 1.29 -26.07 -44.82
CA GLY A 750 1.78 -27.20 -44.01
C GLY A 750 3.25 -27.12 -43.58
N LYS A 751 3.94 -26.00 -43.88
CA LYS A 751 5.33 -25.83 -43.42
C LYS A 751 5.31 -25.60 -41.90
N VAL A 752 6.25 -26.23 -41.20
CA VAL A 752 6.47 -26.05 -39.79
C VAL A 752 7.51 -24.94 -39.59
N LEU A 753 7.19 -23.93 -38.77
CA LEU A 753 8.06 -22.80 -38.48
C LEU A 753 8.68 -22.91 -37.07
N PRO A 754 9.88 -22.30 -36.88
CA PRO A 754 10.56 -22.33 -35.63
C PRO A 754 9.82 -21.47 -34.56
N VAL A 755 9.98 -21.85 -33.29
CA VAL A 755 9.33 -21.20 -32.16
C VAL A 755 10.34 -20.88 -31.05
N GLY A 756 10.03 -19.88 -30.23
CA GLY A 756 10.88 -19.46 -29.10
C GLY A 756 10.71 -20.31 -27.83
N GLY A 757 11.58 -20.05 -26.85
CA GLY A 757 11.53 -20.68 -25.52
C GLY A 757 11.87 -22.19 -25.54
N ILE A 758 12.71 -22.62 -26.46
CA ILE A 758 13.03 -24.04 -26.70
C ILE A 758 13.68 -24.68 -25.45
N LYS A 759 14.61 -23.99 -24.79
CA LYS A 759 15.30 -24.50 -23.60
C LYS A 759 14.29 -24.80 -22.49
N GLU A 760 13.40 -23.87 -22.19
CA GLU A 760 12.39 -24.00 -21.15
C GLU A 760 11.37 -25.09 -21.47
N LYS A 761 10.93 -25.17 -22.72
CA LYS A 761 9.99 -26.19 -23.23
C LYS A 761 10.56 -27.59 -23.10
N ILE A 762 11.82 -27.82 -23.48
CA ILE A 762 12.50 -29.12 -23.39
C ILE A 762 12.64 -29.56 -21.94
N LEU A 763 13.01 -28.64 -21.06
CA LEU A 763 13.16 -28.95 -19.64
C LEU A 763 11.81 -29.26 -18.97
N ALA A 764 10.73 -28.60 -19.41
CA ALA A 764 9.38 -28.95 -18.98
C ALA A 764 8.99 -30.36 -19.41
N ALA A 765 9.24 -30.70 -20.66
CA ALA A 765 9.01 -32.04 -21.19
C ALA A 765 9.78 -33.12 -20.39
N LYS A 766 11.06 -32.87 -20.11
CA LYS A 766 11.89 -33.77 -19.31
C LYS A 766 11.35 -33.97 -17.88
N ARG A 767 10.93 -32.86 -17.22
CA ARG A 767 10.29 -32.92 -15.90
C ARG A 767 9.00 -33.73 -15.87
N ALA A 768 8.20 -33.59 -16.93
CA ALA A 768 6.94 -34.33 -17.09
C ALA A 768 7.15 -35.83 -17.45
N GLY A 769 8.41 -36.26 -17.66
CA GLY A 769 8.75 -37.64 -18.00
C GLY A 769 8.61 -37.99 -19.48
N ILE A 770 8.46 -36.98 -20.35
CA ILE A 770 8.43 -37.13 -21.81
C ILE A 770 9.82 -37.50 -22.30
N LYS A 771 9.90 -38.38 -23.30
CA LYS A 771 11.15 -38.89 -23.82
C LYS A 771 11.41 -38.50 -25.29
N GLU A 772 10.36 -38.26 -26.04
CA GLU A 772 10.44 -37.91 -27.44
C GLU A 772 9.84 -36.52 -27.71
N LEU A 773 10.50 -35.74 -28.55
CA LEU A 773 10.13 -34.37 -28.86
C LEU A 773 10.13 -34.13 -30.37
N ILE A 774 9.03 -33.58 -30.89
CA ILE A 774 8.96 -33.11 -32.29
C ILE A 774 9.12 -31.59 -32.30
N LEU A 775 10.07 -31.10 -33.10
CA LEU A 775 10.47 -29.68 -33.21
C LEU A 775 10.69 -29.32 -34.68
N CYS A 776 10.57 -28.03 -35.03
CA CYS A 776 10.97 -27.52 -36.31
C CYS A 776 12.48 -27.76 -36.54
N GLN A 777 12.87 -28.09 -37.77
CA GLN A 777 14.26 -28.27 -38.21
C GLN A 777 15.13 -27.06 -37.83
N GLU A 778 14.62 -25.85 -38.01
CA GLU A 778 15.32 -24.60 -37.71
C GLU A 778 15.59 -24.39 -36.23
N ASN A 779 14.85 -25.06 -35.33
CA ASN A 779 15.13 -25.03 -33.88
C ASN A 779 16.29 -25.96 -33.45
N LYS A 780 16.92 -26.66 -34.36
CA LYS A 780 18.10 -27.49 -34.08
C LYS A 780 19.22 -26.65 -33.48
N LYS A 781 19.43 -25.44 -33.97
CA LYS A 781 20.41 -24.48 -33.42
C LYS A 781 20.19 -24.18 -31.95
N ASP A 782 18.92 -24.05 -31.52
CA ASP A 782 18.57 -23.75 -30.11
C ASP A 782 18.89 -24.94 -29.18
N ILE A 783 18.79 -26.18 -29.73
CA ILE A 783 19.14 -27.41 -29.01
C ILE A 783 20.65 -27.49 -28.80
N GLU A 784 21.46 -27.18 -29.85
CA GLU A 784 22.92 -27.22 -29.79
C GLU A 784 23.51 -26.26 -28.75
N GLU A 785 22.78 -25.20 -28.41
CA GLU A 785 23.13 -24.25 -27.36
C GLU A 785 22.85 -24.75 -25.93
N ILE A 786 22.07 -25.83 -25.77
CA ILE A 786 21.70 -26.38 -24.45
C ILE A 786 22.80 -27.33 -23.98
N LYS A 787 23.20 -27.22 -22.70
CA LYS A 787 24.22 -28.14 -22.12
C LYS A 787 23.80 -29.60 -22.30
N PRO A 788 24.71 -30.50 -22.77
CA PRO A 788 24.40 -31.89 -23.05
C PRO A 788 23.80 -32.67 -21.86
N ASP A 789 24.15 -32.32 -20.64
CA ASP A 789 23.61 -32.94 -19.43
C ASP A 789 22.10 -32.75 -19.28
N TYR A 790 21.56 -31.67 -19.78
CA TYR A 790 20.10 -31.41 -19.77
C TYR A 790 19.36 -32.17 -20.84
N LEU A 791 20.03 -32.58 -21.91
CA LEU A 791 19.43 -33.30 -23.03
C LEU A 791 19.44 -34.83 -22.82
N LYS A 792 20.17 -35.33 -21.83
CA LYS A 792 20.27 -36.80 -21.56
C LYS A 792 18.89 -37.42 -21.34
N GLY A 793 18.62 -38.47 -22.11
CA GLY A 793 17.38 -39.23 -22.04
C GLY A 793 16.23 -38.70 -22.89
N LEU A 794 16.46 -37.69 -23.71
CA LEU A 794 15.53 -37.13 -24.69
C LEU A 794 15.95 -37.50 -26.11
N ALA A 795 14.99 -37.83 -26.97
CA ALA A 795 15.13 -38.02 -28.40
C ALA A 795 14.43 -36.89 -29.13
N PHE A 796 15.08 -36.30 -30.13
CA PHE A 796 14.59 -35.17 -30.90
C PHE A 796 14.28 -35.58 -32.33
N HIS A 797 13.07 -35.28 -32.79
CA HIS A 797 12.62 -35.44 -34.17
C HIS A 797 12.46 -34.06 -34.79
N TYR A 798 13.29 -33.76 -35.79
CA TYR A 798 13.23 -32.49 -36.52
C TYR A 798 12.39 -32.61 -37.76
N VAL A 799 11.47 -31.66 -37.97
CA VAL A 799 10.49 -31.68 -39.04
C VAL A 799 10.38 -30.34 -39.74
N ASP A 800 10.06 -30.36 -41.04
CA ASP A 800 9.82 -29.15 -41.83
C ASP A 800 8.37 -29.08 -42.36
N ASP A 801 7.66 -30.20 -42.35
CA ASP A 801 6.29 -30.34 -42.88
C ASP A 801 5.39 -31.05 -41.89
N ILE A 802 4.14 -30.62 -41.77
CA ILE A 802 3.14 -31.17 -40.85
C ILE A 802 2.83 -32.65 -41.07
N ARG A 803 3.00 -33.16 -42.30
CA ARG A 803 2.82 -34.59 -42.59
C ARG A 803 3.82 -35.44 -41.82
N GLN A 804 5.06 -35.01 -41.77
CA GLN A 804 6.11 -35.67 -40.98
C GLN A 804 5.72 -35.67 -39.49
N VAL A 805 5.12 -34.58 -38.96
CA VAL A 805 4.64 -34.54 -37.59
C VAL A 805 3.56 -35.62 -37.35
N VAL A 806 2.56 -35.66 -38.22
CA VAL A 806 1.44 -36.60 -38.07
C VAL A 806 1.91 -38.06 -38.20
N ASP A 807 2.81 -38.34 -39.16
CA ASP A 807 3.36 -39.68 -39.34
C ASP A 807 4.20 -40.16 -38.14
N LEU A 808 4.95 -39.27 -37.51
CA LEU A 808 5.73 -39.58 -36.30
C LEU A 808 4.84 -39.69 -35.07
N ALA A 809 3.80 -38.87 -34.98
CA ALA A 809 2.98 -38.73 -33.76
C ALA A 809 1.85 -39.77 -33.69
N LEU A 810 1.24 -40.15 -34.79
CA LEU A 810 0.07 -41.03 -34.81
C LEU A 810 0.45 -42.48 -35.14
N LEU A 811 0.02 -43.38 -34.27
CA LEU A 811 0.13 -44.82 -34.53
C LEU A 811 -0.92 -45.26 -35.56
N LYS A 812 -0.68 -46.40 -36.20
CA LYS A 812 -1.69 -46.99 -37.11
C LYS A 812 -2.89 -47.56 -36.40
N GLU A 813 -2.75 -47.81 -35.09
CA GLU A 813 -3.79 -48.38 -34.25
C GLU A 813 -4.84 -47.35 -33.88
N LYS A 814 -6.11 -47.72 -33.91
CA LYS A 814 -7.22 -46.96 -33.34
C LYS A 814 -7.22 -47.05 -31.82
N VAL A 815 -7.85 -46.10 -31.15
CA VAL A 815 -8.09 -46.12 -29.69
C VAL A 815 -9.01 -47.28 -29.35
N ALA A 816 -9.01 -47.70 -28.05
CA ALA A 816 -9.80 -48.86 -27.60
C ALA A 816 -11.32 -48.69 -27.78
N ASN A 817 -11.82 -47.45 -27.73
CA ASN A 817 -13.23 -47.12 -27.91
C ASN A 817 -13.37 -46.03 -28.98
N PRO A 818 -13.28 -46.33 -30.27
CA PRO A 818 -13.41 -45.34 -31.32
C PRO A 818 -14.87 -44.87 -31.42
N LEU A 819 -15.07 -43.60 -31.76
CA LEU A 819 -16.38 -43.00 -31.96
C LEU A 819 -17.09 -43.49 -33.24
N PHE A 820 -16.29 -43.97 -34.19
CA PHE A 820 -16.75 -44.48 -35.47
C PHE A 820 -15.73 -45.40 -36.15
#